data_3d4ba60f13c27c600f8acc9d2e24a339
#
_entry.id   3d4ba60f13c27c600f8acc9d2e24a339
#
_cell.length_a   1.000
_cell.length_b   1.000
_cell.length_c   1.000
_cell.angle_alpha   90.00
_cell.angle_beta   90.00
_cell.angle_gamma   90.00
#
_symmetry.space_group_name_H-M   'P 1'
#
loop_
_entity.id
_entity.type
_entity.pdbx_description
1 polymer ?
#
loop_
_entity_poly.entity_id
_entity_poly.type
_entity_poly.pdbx_seq_one_letter_code
_entity_poly.pdbx_strand_id
1 'polypeptide(L)'
;MRYILLLLVLLVSSFSYAQEDSESVDTENIEEVVTSALRKETALQDTGLAVTVLTASDIESKNLKEFYDFQFNVPGVLFNKGNFSGAAIQIRGMTNYAIGGSFAAVATPRQDDINMGNLQMAQNELFDLASFEVLRGPQGTLYGGNNPGGTFLMKSIDPGDDTDAYFKAEFGDKSLERYSGGMTFGAGENLRTRFSFRSTKRDGYTENLFDGSDIDDRDYLGVRLKTIYDISDETSLKLTMMHNEENDSRFRHQNAACNTNKLLGCDQWGDGLPDRGVSHSGVSAFGSIDFITLNYPGNIVTPVLSLGYQDNAVIPKDPNQVFQSYNPRLERFDTSASLVLDHMINDEYQMFVTYAWIDQEYDHAQSLNGFQSTRDYRMGPIQANLFGVERNFTTTETADASLSNYTSKQFEVRVQSDLDSKTNGTGGLYYSTTDSLTNYRVSSPGMQYYSDVSKGPIGGLFPDLGGYGGLGFWATYFTTYGSVAVDNIFNGIIAAATDYVASDPTTPAQIAALIPQLLAAGQCTDPNTDCVVLAQQVLVGNAAALPQIQGAGTVAGVNQSHVDAANQVRFLAGLPISSVLAAGLIPVLPALPDWQQQFQSWNRSENETFGLFVETQTELENRWFDTLTLGGRFNSITQTDFVFSGITDISQSLAGYNGTLNGFPTPPEQSVDLNEFTGRIILDKKLDDGTLLYVKADRGIKSGGFNPTTNLLPGENQSLVDEEVHNIFEVGTKGTYMGGALQLNSAVFWNAVTGMQLNKIIGLASQTFNSDVDISGFELEALFTPNAYSRFNFVGAYNTSELAGYEDYDPRNPYGITSVDVSTIGESQGVVFGMTDVGMIYRSLGSICNVPFNALVGPACPNTGFVIQDLSGRKLPGVPDISFSMGAEVDVMNNENGLITARLDYIYRGDFYLTVFNNSHELVDEFDFMNVDITYESPDGKWMVDLYVHNIEDKDIITGAFVGALANGGGYNLFMQEPMNGGISIQYNF
;
A
#
# COMPACT_ATOMS: atom_id res chain seq x y z
N MET A 1 0.44 -33.27 -3.85
CA MET A 1 0.87 -34.69 -3.71
C MET A 1 0.86 -35.49 -5.05
N ARG A 2 -0.17 -35.40 -5.89
CA ARG A 2 -0.16 -36.10 -7.22
C ARG A 2 0.89 -35.54 -8.18
N TYR A 3 1.15 -34.26 -8.16
CA TYR A 3 2.10 -33.58 -9.07
C TYR A 3 3.56 -33.72 -8.60
N ILE A 4 3.80 -33.83 -7.30
CA ILE A 4 5.12 -34.19 -6.75
C ILE A 4 5.51 -35.62 -7.20
N LEU A 5 4.53 -36.52 -7.31
CA LEU A 5 4.74 -37.84 -7.88
C LEU A 5 5.05 -37.81 -9.39
N LEU A 6 4.46 -36.89 -10.14
CA LEU A 6 4.76 -36.70 -11.56
C LEU A 6 6.17 -36.11 -11.79
N LEU A 7 6.57 -35.14 -10.97
CA LEU A 7 7.93 -34.60 -10.94
C LEU A 7 8.95 -35.70 -10.55
N LEU A 8 8.62 -36.51 -9.55
CA LEU A 8 9.44 -37.67 -9.16
C LEU A 8 9.49 -38.74 -10.27
N VAL A 9 8.43 -38.94 -11.02
CA VAL A 9 8.42 -39.88 -12.16
C VAL A 9 9.21 -39.32 -13.33
N LEU A 10 9.16 -38.01 -13.59
CA LEU A 10 10.04 -37.36 -14.58
C LEU A 10 11.51 -37.40 -14.16
N LEU A 11 11.80 -37.16 -12.88
CA LEU A 11 13.14 -37.33 -12.28
C LEU A 11 13.65 -38.74 -12.42
N VAL A 12 12.84 -39.74 -12.12
CA VAL A 12 13.24 -41.18 -12.23
C VAL A 12 13.39 -41.62 -13.69
N SER A 13 12.60 -41.06 -14.60
CA SER A 13 12.73 -41.37 -16.03
C SER A 13 13.98 -40.76 -16.66
N SER A 14 14.39 -39.57 -16.23
CA SER A 14 15.64 -38.93 -16.65
C SER A 14 16.87 -39.66 -16.12
N PHE A 15 16.82 -40.23 -14.91
CA PHE A 15 17.87 -41.12 -14.37
C PHE A 15 18.01 -42.42 -15.16
N SER A 16 16.93 -42.97 -15.72
CA SER A 16 16.97 -44.21 -16.50
C SER A 16 17.54 -44.03 -17.91
N TYR A 17 17.53 -42.83 -18.46
CA TYR A 17 18.12 -42.55 -19.78
C TYR A 17 19.63 -42.24 -19.69
N ALA A 18 20.12 -41.79 -18.53
CA ALA A 18 21.53 -41.41 -18.33
C ALA A 18 22.50 -42.60 -18.11
N GLN A 19 22.04 -43.84 -18.17
CA GLN A 19 22.88 -45.01 -17.83
C GLN A 19 23.48 -45.75 -19.01
N GLU A 20 23.35 -45.28 -20.27
CA GLU A 20 23.82 -46.02 -21.44
C GLU A 20 25.03 -45.46 -22.20
N ASP A 21 25.56 -44.27 -21.88
CA ASP A 21 26.82 -43.82 -22.51
C ASP A 21 27.75 -43.14 -21.47
N SER A 22 28.66 -43.92 -20.90
CA SER A 22 29.77 -43.40 -20.09
C SER A 22 30.98 -43.02 -20.96
N GLU A 23 30.84 -42.07 -21.86
CA GLU A 23 31.93 -41.20 -22.24
C GLU A 23 31.91 -40.01 -21.29
N SER A 24 33.07 -39.61 -20.77
CA SER A 24 33.26 -38.46 -19.89
C SER A 24 32.60 -37.23 -20.52
N VAL A 25 31.36 -36.97 -20.14
CA VAL A 25 30.70 -35.71 -20.47
C VAL A 25 31.50 -34.63 -19.77
N ASP A 26 32.14 -33.75 -20.53
CA ASP A 26 32.56 -32.47 -20.04
C ASP A 26 31.27 -31.83 -19.51
N THR A 27 31.08 -31.87 -18.17
CA THR A 27 30.07 -31.07 -17.52
C THR A 27 30.51 -29.63 -17.80
N GLU A 28 29.80 -28.95 -18.71
CA GLU A 28 29.95 -27.50 -18.82
C GLU A 28 29.75 -26.97 -17.41
N ASN A 29 30.81 -26.41 -16.83
CA ASN A 29 30.77 -25.83 -15.52
C ASN A 29 29.62 -24.81 -15.52
N ILE A 30 28.81 -24.77 -14.44
CA ILE A 30 27.82 -23.71 -14.24
C ILE A 30 28.54 -22.39 -14.52
N GLU A 31 27.97 -21.58 -15.40
CA GLU A 31 28.54 -20.27 -15.78
C GLU A 31 28.83 -19.43 -14.54
N GLU A 32 29.99 -18.83 -14.48
CA GLU A 32 30.37 -17.99 -13.35
C GLU A 32 29.52 -16.73 -13.36
N VAL A 33 28.58 -16.65 -12.42
CA VAL A 33 27.73 -15.49 -12.23
C VAL A 33 28.46 -14.41 -11.45
N VAL A 34 28.52 -13.18 -11.97
CA VAL A 34 29.06 -12.01 -11.31
C VAL A 34 27.98 -11.16 -10.68
N THR A 35 28.31 -10.45 -9.60
CA THR A 35 27.44 -9.50 -8.91
C THR A 35 28.13 -8.16 -8.73
N SER A 36 27.35 -7.10 -8.74
CA SER A 36 27.78 -5.74 -8.42
C SER A 36 27.47 -5.31 -6.98
N ALA A 37 27.11 -6.26 -6.12
CA ALA A 37 26.68 -6.05 -4.75
C ALA A 37 27.63 -5.18 -3.89
N LEU A 38 28.93 -5.25 -4.15
CA LEU A 38 29.96 -4.46 -3.47
C LEU A 38 30.39 -3.21 -4.25
N ARG A 39 29.56 -2.74 -5.20
CA ARG A 39 29.89 -1.65 -6.14
C ARG A 39 31.10 -1.96 -7.04
N LYS A 40 31.58 -3.20 -7.01
CA LYS A 40 32.62 -3.77 -7.85
C LYS A 40 32.11 -5.12 -8.37
N GLU A 41 32.42 -5.45 -9.60
CA GLU A 41 32.09 -6.78 -10.14
C GLU A 41 32.92 -7.85 -9.43
N THR A 42 32.24 -8.82 -8.82
CA THR A 42 32.82 -9.94 -8.09
C THR A 42 32.05 -11.20 -8.40
N ALA A 43 32.71 -12.35 -8.34
CA ALA A 43 32.01 -13.62 -8.47
C ALA A 43 30.96 -13.78 -7.36
N LEU A 44 29.77 -14.21 -7.72
CA LEU A 44 28.68 -14.45 -6.77
C LEU A 44 29.09 -15.40 -5.65
N GLN A 45 29.85 -16.43 -5.98
CA GLN A 45 30.32 -17.47 -5.05
C GLN A 45 31.41 -16.96 -4.09
N ASP A 46 32.07 -15.86 -4.44
CA ASP A 46 33.12 -15.23 -3.61
C ASP A 46 32.61 -14.03 -2.80
N THR A 47 31.29 -13.75 -2.87
CA THR A 47 30.67 -12.61 -2.18
C THR A 47 30.01 -13.05 -0.88
N GLY A 48 30.53 -12.62 0.28
CA GLY A 48 30.03 -12.96 1.63
C GLY A 48 28.71 -12.24 2.00
N LEU A 49 27.74 -12.22 1.09
CA LEU A 49 26.41 -11.61 1.24
C LEU A 49 25.32 -12.53 0.68
N ALA A 50 24.13 -12.47 1.25
CA ALA A 50 22.94 -13.10 0.65
C ALA A 50 22.49 -12.28 -0.57
N VAL A 51 22.85 -12.73 -1.76
CA VAL A 51 22.53 -12.09 -3.05
C VAL A 51 21.98 -13.14 -3.99
N THR A 52 20.86 -12.81 -4.64
CA THR A 52 20.37 -13.53 -5.81
C THR A 52 20.64 -12.71 -7.04
N VAL A 53 21.20 -13.31 -8.07
CA VAL A 53 21.45 -12.70 -9.38
C VAL A 53 20.62 -13.46 -10.40
N LEU A 54 19.78 -12.77 -11.14
CA LEU A 54 19.10 -13.28 -12.32
C LEU A 54 19.75 -12.64 -13.54
N THR A 55 20.35 -13.45 -14.37
CA THR A 55 21.02 -13.01 -15.61
C THR A 55 20.02 -12.68 -16.70
N ALA A 56 20.47 -12.07 -17.80
CA ALA A 56 19.61 -11.84 -18.96
C ALA A 56 18.94 -13.14 -19.45
N SER A 57 19.69 -14.26 -19.45
CA SER A 57 19.20 -15.58 -19.81
C SER A 57 18.12 -16.09 -18.84
N ASP A 58 18.31 -15.90 -17.52
CA ASP A 58 17.29 -16.26 -16.51
C ASP A 58 16.01 -15.45 -16.67
N ILE A 59 16.14 -14.15 -16.94
CA ILE A 59 15.00 -13.22 -17.13
C ILE A 59 14.19 -13.66 -18.36
N GLU A 60 14.88 -14.01 -19.43
CA GLU A 60 14.25 -14.44 -20.68
C GLU A 60 13.62 -15.82 -20.56
N SER A 61 14.36 -16.83 -20.07
CA SER A 61 13.89 -18.23 -19.97
C SER A 61 12.74 -18.42 -18.99
N LYS A 62 12.62 -17.55 -17.99
CA LYS A 62 11.52 -17.56 -17.00
C LYS A 62 10.43 -16.53 -17.31
N ASN A 63 10.54 -15.84 -18.44
CA ASN A 63 9.58 -14.87 -18.93
C ASN A 63 9.24 -13.76 -17.90
N LEU A 64 10.27 -13.24 -17.18
CA LEU A 64 10.12 -12.25 -16.13
C LEU A 64 10.00 -10.85 -16.73
N LYS A 65 8.91 -10.14 -16.48
CA LYS A 65 8.57 -8.86 -17.12
C LYS A 65 8.37 -7.72 -16.13
N GLU A 66 7.88 -8.00 -14.94
CA GLU A 66 7.57 -7.02 -13.90
C GLU A 66 8.23 -7.41 -12.57
N PHE A 67 8.41 -6.48 -11.67
CA PHE A 67 8.90 -6.77 -10.31
C PHE A 67 8.11 -7.89 -9.61
N TYR A 68 6.82 -7.98 -9.92
CA TYR A 68 5.95 -9.00 -9.39
C TYR A 68 6.43 -10.42 -9.74
N ASP A 69 6.96 -10.63 -10.93
CA ASP A 69 7.42 -11.95 -11.40
C ASP A 69 8.69 -12.39 -10.66
N PHE A 70 9.55 -11.43 -10.33
CA PHE A 70 10.84 -11.72 -9.70
C PHE A 70 10.72 -12.28 -8.28
N GLN A 71 9.63 -11.97 -7.54
CA GLN A 71 9.42 -12.44 -6.18
C GLN A 71 9.44 -13.97 -6.03
N PHE A 72 9.10 -14.71 -7.08
CA PHE A 72 9.06 -16.16 -7.07
C PHE A 72 10.43 -16.79 -7.33
N ASN A 73 11.42 -15.98 -7.67
CA ASN A 73 12.79 -16.41 -7.99
C ASN A 73 13.81 -15.96 -6.93
N VAL A 74 13.37 -15.33 -5.85
CA VAL A 74 14.24 -14.80 -4.79
C VAL A 74 13.71 -15.23 -3.42
N PRO A 75 14.53 -15.84 -2.55
CA PRO A 75 14.07 -16.27 -1.24
C PRO A 75 13.62 -15.10 -0.37
N GLY A 76 12.50 -15.25 0.32
CA GLY A 76 12.03 -14.30 1.32
C GLY A 76 11.64 -12.93 0.77
N VAL A 77 11.44 -12.78 -0.55
CA VAL A 77 10.95 -11.57 -1.20
C VAL A 77 9.48 -11.74 -1.54
N LEU A 78 8.68 -10.74 -1.20
CA LEU A 78 7.27 -10.65 -1.55
C LEU A 78 6.98 -9.29 -2.15
N PHE A 79 6.08 -9.27 -3.10
CA PHE A 79 5.62 -8.07 -3.77
C PHE A 79 4.10 -8.05 -3.79
N ASN A 80 3.50 -7.10 -3.10
CA ASN A 80 2.05 -6.91 -3.10
C ASN A 80 1.70 -5.67 -3.91
N LYS A 81 0.79 -5.83 -4.85
CA LYS A 81 0.18 -4.70 -5.57
C LYS A 81 -0.79 -4.00 -4.61
N GLY A 82 -0.33 -2.94 -3.95
CA GLY A 82 -1.16 -2.14 -3.04
C GLY A 82 -1.97 -1.08 -3.78
N ASN A 83 -3.04 -0.57 -3.16
CA ASN A 83 -3.91 0.37 -3.85
C ASN A 83 -3.58 1.86 -3.63
N PHE A 84 -2.92 2.26 -2.56
CA PHE A 84 -2.74 3.69 -2.26
C PHE A 84 -1.40 4.28 -2.71
N SER A 85 -0.34 3.51 -2.67
CA SER A 85 1.02 3.99 -2.93
C SER A 85 1.78 3.13 -3.94
N GLY A 86 1.07 2.31 -4.72
CA GLY A 86 1.68 1.43 -5.69
C GLY A 86 1.92 0.04 -5.13
N ALA A 87 3.16 -0.32 -4.90
CA ALA A 87 3.54 -1.65 -4.45
C ALA A 87 4.10 -1.63 -3.03
N ALA A 88 3.85 -2.69 -2.28
CA ALA A 88 4.60 -2.97 -1.07
C ALA A 88 5.62 -4.07 -1.37
N ILE A 89 6.89 -3.76 -1.15
CA ILE A 89 8.00 -4.71 -1.28
C ILE A 89 8.35 -5.20 0.12
N GLN A 90 8.46 -6.50 0.27
CA GLN A 90 8.89 -7.15 1.50
C GLN A 90 10.15 -7.97 1.24
N ILE A 91 11.14 -7.85 2.11
CA ILE A 91 12.35 -8.69 2.13
C ILE A 91 12.52 -9.22 3.55
N ARG A 92 12.56 -10.55 3.73
CA ARG A 92 12.75 -11.20 5.05
C ARG A 92 11.75 -10.74 6.11
N GLY A 93 10.47 -10.54 5.73
CA GLY A 93 9.45 -10.05 6.65
C GLY A 93 9.46 -8.53 6.91
N MET A 94 10.48 -7.82 6.44
CA MET A 94 10.53 -6.36 6.53
C MET A 94 9.78 -5.75 5.34
N THR A 95 8.82 -4.88 5.61
CA THR A 95 8.06 -4.20 4.56
C THR A 95 7.71 -2.78 4.97
N ASN A 96 7.23 -1.99 4.02
CA ASN A 96 6.68 -0.69 4.31
C ASN A 96 5.19 -0.83 4.65
N TYR A 97 4.88 -0.97 5.93
CA TYR A 97 3.49 -1.01 6.41
C TYR A 97 2.87 0.39 6.48
N ALA A 98 3.69 1.44 6.54
CA ALA A 98 3.20 2.81 6.63
C ALA A 98 2.57 3.25 5.31
N ILE A 99 1.31 3.67 5.36
CA ILE A 99 0.57 4.26 4.25
C ILE A 99 0.66 5.78 4.40
N GLY A 100 1.29 6.43 3.43
CA GLY A 100 1.48 7.88 3.44
C GLY A 100 2.86 8.27 2.92
N GLY A 101 2.98 9.41 2.30
CA GLY A 101 4.18 9.80 1.54
C GLY A 101 5.40 10.21 2.36
N SER A 102 5.30 10.34 3.70
CA SER A 102 6.42 10.77 4.53
C SER A 102 7.36 9.65 4.95
N PHE A 103 7.00 8.39 4.73
CA PHE A 103 7.79 7.26 5.23
C PHE A 103 8.65 6.65 4.13
N ALA A 104 9.92 6.43 4.45
CA ALA A 104 10.86 5.78 3.56
C ALA A 104 10.52 4.30 3.32
N ALA A 105 10.90 3.78 2.16
CA ALA A 105 10.82 2.36 1.86
C ALA A 105 11.86 1.55 2.64
N VAL A 106 11.58 0.27 2.93
CA VAL A 106 12.54 -0.66 3.55
C VAL A 106 13.57 -1.20 2.55
N ALA A 107 13.27 -1.13 1.27
CA ALA A 107 14.14 -1.51 0.18
C ALA A 107 13.89 -0.59 -1.02
N THR A 108 14.94 -0.06 -1.60
CA THR A 108 14.84 0.85 -2.75
C THR A 108 15.37 0.17 -4.01
N PRO A 109 14.60 0.20 -5.11
CA PRO A 109 15.10 -0.19 -6.42
C PRO A 109 16.13 0.82 -6.94
N ARG A 110 17.15 0.31 -7.59
CA ARG A 110 18.15 1.09 -8.32
C ARG A 110 18.24 0.60 -9.74
N GLN A 111 18.22 1.51 -10.69
CA GLN A 111 18.40 1.20 -12.09
C GLN A 111 19.56 2.01 -12.65
N ASP A 112 20.57 1.33 -13.21
CA ASP A 112 21.76 1.96 -13.82
C ASP A 112 22.34 3.08 -12.93
N ASP A 113 22.62 2.78 -11.67
CA ASP A 113 23.15 3.70 -10.65
C ASP A 113 22.15 4.75 -10.10
N ILE A 114 20.96 4.88 -10.67
CA ILE A 114 19.92 5.78 -10.18
C ILE A 114 19.17 5.12 -9.02
N ASN A 115 19.13 5.76 -7.86
CA ASN A 115 18.21 5.38 -6.79
C ASN A 115 16.80 5.86 -7.13
N MET A 116 15.87 4.95 -7.41
CA MET A 116 14.54 5.28 -7.89
C MET A 116 13.65 5.92 -6.81
N GLY A 117 13.96 5.71 -5.54
CA GLY A 117 13.32 6.41 -4.40
C GLY A 117 11.83 6.17 -4.22
N ASN A 118 11.06 6.08 -5.28
CA ASN A 118 9.61 5.88 -5.26
C ASN A 118 9.23 4.48 -5.73
N LEU A 119 8.50 3.74 -4.88
CA LEU A 119 8.06 2.37 -5.17
C LEU A 119 7.03 2.27 -6.31
N GLN A 120 6.36 3.37 -6.68
CA GLN A 120 5.47 3.36 -7.84
C GLN A 120 6.24 3.06 -9.14
N MET A 121 7.51 3.45 -9.22
CA MET A 121 8.38 3.13 -10.36
C MET A 121 8.71 1.63 -10.47
N ALA A 122 8.59 0.86 -9.38
CA ALA A 122 8.75 -0.59 -9.42
C ALA A 122 7.61 -1.31 -10.16
N GLN A 123 6.55 -0.61 -10.57
CA GLN A 123 5.49 -1.17 -11.41
C GLN A 123 5.74 -1.04 -12.90
N ASN A 124 6.88 -0.46 -13.32
CA ASN A 124 7.29 -0.41 -14.72
C ASN A 124 7.60 -1.82 -15.25
N GLU A 125 7.29 -2.07 -16.51
CA GLU A 125 7.79 -3.25 -17.19
C GLU A 125 9.29 -3.15 -17.38
N LEU A 126 9.97 -4.26 -17.12
CA LEU A 126 11.42 -4.37 -17.23
C LEU A 126 11.79 -4.90 -18.62
N PHE A 127 12.76 -4.30 -19.28
CA PHE A 127 13.21 -4.70 -20.60
C PHE A 127 14.68 -4.40 -20.80
N ASP A 128 15.31 -5.19 -21.66
CA ASP A 128 16.71 -5.02 -22.09
C ASP A 128 17.66 -4.93 -20.88
N LEU A 129 17.50 -5.88 -19.93
CA LEU A 129 18.34 -5.99 -18.75
C LEU A 129 19.49 -6.97 -18.96
N ALA A 130 20.67 -6.60 -18.48
CA ALA A 130 21.82 -7.50 -18.35
C ALA A 130 21.69 -8.36 -17.08
N SER A 131 21.19 -7.78 -15.98
CA SER A 131 20.95 -8.49 -14.73
C SER A 131 19.89 -7.83 -13.87
N PHE A 132 19.29 -8.64 -12.99
CA PHE A 132 18.47 -8.21 -11.88
C PHE A 132 19.04 -8.86 -10.62
N GLU A 133 19.54 -8.04 -9.71
CA GLU A 133 20.18 -8.52 -8.48
C GLU A 133 19.35 -8.11 -7.27
N VAL A 134 19.20 -9.01 -6.30
CA VAL A 134 18.53 -8.74 -5.03
C VAL A 134 19.49 -8.97 -3.89
N LEU A 135 19.85 -7.89 -3.21
CA LEU A 135 20.70 -7.92 -2.04
C LEU A 135 19.79 -7.93 -0.81
N ARG A 136 19.86 -8.99 -0.01
CA ARG A 136 19.02 -9.18 1.18
C ARG A 136 19.75 -8.78 2.46
N GLY A 137 19.01 -8.12 3.35
CA GLY A 137 19.53 -7.50 4.55
C GLY A 137 20.10 -6.09 4.30
N PRO A 138 20.53 -5.36 5.36
CA PRO A 138 20.88 -3.95 5.27
C PRO A 138 21.92 -3.63 4.22
N GLN A 139 21.62 -2.67 3.37
CA GLN A 139 22.50 -2.16 2.33
C GLN A 139 22.85 -0.68 2.53
N GLY A 140 22.55 -0.14 3.70
CA GLY A 140 22.73 1.28 4.02
C GLY A 140 24.16 1.78 3.84
N THR A 141 25.17 0.94 4.03
CA THR A 141 26.59 1.32 3.96
C THR A 141 26.98 1.81 2.57
N LEU A 142 26.78 1.00 1.53
CA LEU A 142 27.20 1.34 0.15
C LEU A 142 26.11 2.03 -0.66
N TYR A 143 24.84 1.72 -0.37
CA TYR A 143 23.70 2.15 -1.19
C TYR A 143 22.87 3.27 -0.56
N GLY A 144 23.15 3.63 0.68
CA GLY A 144 22.49 4.74 1.39
C GLY A 144 21.45 4.29 2.40
N GLY A 145 20.98 5.24 3.20
CA GLY A 145 19.94 5.03 4.19
C GLY A 145 18.61 4.53 3.58
N ASN A 146 17.71 4.07 4.45
CA ASN A 146 16.39 3.55 4.08
C ASN A 146 16.44 2.28 3.23
N ASN A 147 17.43 1.40 3.47
CA ASN A 147 17.56 0.08 2.87
C ASN A 147 17.81 -1.01 3.93
N PRO A 148 17.08 -1.04 5.06
CA PRO A 148 17.32 -2.06 6.08
C PRO A 148 16.91 -3.46 5.62
N GLY A 149 15.93 -3.59 4.73
CA GLY A 149 15.51 -4.87 4.14
C GLY A 149 16.42 -5.35 3.03
N GLY A 150 16.99 -4.42 2.27
CA GLY A 150 17.82 -4.76 1.11
C GLY A 150 17.73 -3.73 -0.02
N THR A 151 18.22 -4.12 -1.18
CA THR A 151 18.08 -3.30 -2.40
C THR A 151 17.97 -4.19 -3.64
N PHE A 152 17.33 -3.66 -4.66
CA PHE A 152 17.23 -4.26 -5.99
C PHE A 152 18.14 -3.50 -6.94
N LEU A 153 19.02 -4.20 -7.65
CA LEU A 153 19.91 -3.60 -8.64
C LEU A 153 19.50 -4.11 -10.03
N MET A 154 19.04 -3.22 -10.86
CA MET A 154 18.69 -3.49 -12.25
C MET A 154 19.77 -2.86 -13.13
N LYS A 155 20.46 -3.69 -13.88
CA LYS A 155 21.49 -3.26 -14.81
C LYS A 155 20.98 -3.47 -16.24
N SER A 156 20.82 -2.39 -16.99
CA SER A 156 20.51 -2.51 -18.42
C SER A 156 21.76 -2.86 -19.22
N ILE A 157 21.56 -3.47 -20.40
CA ILE A 157 22.66 -3.83 -21.28
C ILE A 157 23.46 -2.59 -21.68
N ASP A 158 24.78 -2.62 -21.49
CA ASP A 158 25.69 -1.57 -21.97
C ASP A 158 25.94 -1.73 -23.48
N PRO A 159 26.08 -0.63 -24.23
CA PRO A 159 26.44 -0.71 -25.64
C PRO A 159 27.84 -1.28 -25.82
N GLY A 160 27.97 -2.40 -26.52
CA GLY A 160 29.22 -2.98 -26.92
C GLY A 160 29.88 -2.29 -28.12
N ASP A 161 31.08 -2.78 -28.51
CA ASP A 161 31.80 -2.24 -29.67
C ASP A 161 31.20 -2.68 -31.00
N ASP A 162 30.60 -3.87 -31.01
CA ASP A 162 29.94 -4.43 -32.17
C ASP A 162 28.49 -3.94 -32.30
N THR A 163 28.04 -3.84 -33.53
CA THR A 163 26.61 -3.59 -33.80
C THR A 163 25.84 -4.88 -33.57
N ASP A 164 24.94 -4.85 -32.60
CA ASP A 164 24.00 -5.90 -32.30
C ASP A 164 22.57 -5.36 -32.23
N ALA A 165 21.60 -6.17 -32.57
CA ALA A 165 20.21 -5.80 -32.43
C ALA A 165 19.33 -7.04 -32.25
N TYR A 166 18.24 -6.86 -31.51
CA TYR A 166 17.17 -7.84 -31.49
C TYR A 166 15.82 -7.16 -31.58
N PHE A 167 14.85 -7.90 -32.08
CA PHE A 167 13.45 -7.51 -32.08
C PHE A 167 12.59 -8.69 -31.64
N LYS A 168 11.70 -8.47 -30.67
CA LYS A 168 10.80 -9.46 -30.11
C LYS A 168 9.37 -8.99 -30.25
N ALA A 169 8.49 -9.86 -30.78
CA ALA A 169 7.04 -9.68 -30.83
C ALA A 169 6.37 -10.80 -30.05
N GLU A 170 5.44 -10.44 -29.18
CA GLU A 170 4.70 -11.36 -28.33
C GLU A 170 3.20 -11.15 -28.54
N PHE A 171 2.47 -12.26 -28.68
CA PHE A 171 1.02 -12.29 -28.83
C PHE A 171 0.43 -13.30 -27.84
N GLY A 172 -0.67 -12.93 -27.18
CA GLY A 172 -1.27 -13.79 -26.17
C GLY A 172 -2.78 -13.64 -26.06
N ASP A 173 -3.30 -14.24 -25.02
CA ASP A 173 -4.71 -14.10 -24.68
C ASP A 173 -5.06 -12.63 -24.37
N LYS A 174 -6.37 -12.31 -24.29
CA LYS A 174 -6.84 -10.94 -24.09
C LYS A 174 -6.22 -9.95 -25.10
N SER A 175 -6.06 -10.37 -26.36
CA SER A 175 -5.46 -9.56 -27.44
C SER A 175 -4.08 -9.00 -27.07
N LEU A 176 -3.28 -9.67 -26.26
CA LEU A 176 -1.95 -9.21 -25.90
C LEU A 176 -1.11 -8.99 -27.15
N GLU A 177 -0.58 -7.80 -27.29
CA GLU A 177 0.44 -7.40 -28.25
C GLU A 177 1.58 -6.73 -27.49
N ARG A 178 2.77 -7.35 -27.50
CA ARG A 178 3.97 -6.77 -26.89
C ARG A 178 5.09 -6.75 -27.89
N TYR A 179 5.73 -5.61 -28.04
CA TYR A 179 6.88 -5.40 -28.90
C TYR A 179 8.04 -4.88 -28.08
N SER A 180 9.20 -5.49 -28.21
CA SER A 180 10.43 -4.99 -27.57
C SER A 180 11.63 -5.16 -28.49
N GLY A 181 12.64 -4.36 -28.27
CA GLY A 181 13.87 -4.45 -29.03
C GLY A 181 14.98 -3.61 -28.44
N GLY A 182 16.19 -3.98 -28.82
CA GLY A 182 17.40 -3.24 -28.50
C GLY A 182 18.31 -3.20 -29.71
N MET A 183 19.04 -2.11 -29.86
CA MET A 183 20.02 -1.95 -30.94
C MET A 183 21.21 -1.17 -30.44
N THR A 184 22.40 -1.75 -30.59
CA THR A 184 23.69 -1.09 -30.37
C THR A 184 24.25 -0.60 -31.67
N PHE A 185 24.74 0.65 -31.68
CA PHE A 185 25.46 1.23 -32.83
C PHE A 185 26.55 2.17 -32.35
N GLY A 186 27.65 2.19 -33.08
CA GLY A 186 28.80 3.04 -32.83
C GLY A 186 28.88 4.21 -33.81
N ALA A 187 29.43 5.34 -33.37
CA ALA A 187 29.84 6.42 -34.21
C ALA A 187 31.32 6.75 -33.99
N GLY A 188 32.15 6.11 -34.77
CA GLY A 188 33.61 6.13 -34.58
C GLY A 188 34.06 5.05 -33.54
N GLU A 189 35.31 5.19 -33.11
CA GLU A 189 35.95 4.23 -32.19
C GLU A 189 35.59 4.49 -30.73
N ASN A 190 35.04 5.66 -30.38
CA ASN A 190 34.93 6.16 -29.00
C ASN A 190 33.47 6.38 -28.57
N LEU A 191 32.50 6.25 -29.46
CA LEU A 191 31.10 6.51 -29.10
C LEU A 191 30.22 5.29 -29.41
N ARG A 192 29.63 4.73 -28.38
CA ARG A 192 28.75 3.58 -28.45
C ARG A 192 27.39 3.95 -27.88
N THR A 193 26.33 3.60 -28.58
CA THR A 193 24.97 3.93 -28.14
C THR A 193 24.06 2.73 -28.30
N ARG A 194 23.26 2.46 -27.29
CA ARG A 194 22.18 1.48 -27.33
C ARG A 194 20.84 2.18 -27.16
N PHE A 195 19.96 1.93 -28.07
CA PHE A 195 18.55 2.29 -27.96
C PHE A 195 17.74 1.04 -27.69
N SER A 196 16.84 1.08 -26.71
CA SER A 196 15.93 -0.01 -26.43
C SER A 196 14.52 0.50 -26.15
N PHE A 197 13.53 -0.34 -26.41
CA PHE A 197 12.14 -0.02 -26.19
C PHE A 197 11.32 -1.26 -25.82
N ARG A 198 10.17 -1.00 -25.17
CA ARG A 198 9.07 -1.95 -24.98
C ARG A 198 7.74 -1.23 -25.13
N SER A 199 6.81 -1.82 -25.87
CA SER A 199 5.41 -1.39 -25.96
C SER A 199 4.52 -2.57 -25.69
N THR A 200 3.57 -2.43 -24.80
CA THR A 200 2.61 -3.48 -24.42
C THR A 200 1.20 -2.94 -24.55
N LYS A 201 0.35 -3.69 -25.24
CA LYS A 201 -1.11 -3.50 -25.26
C LYS A 201 -1.78 -4.83 -24.99
N ARG A 202 -2.76 -4.81 -24.08
CA ARG A 202 -3.57 -5.98 -23.72
C ARG A 202 -4.95 -5.53 -23.29
N ASP A 203 -5.98 -6.21 -23.77
CA ASP A 203 -7.35 -5.99 -23.29
C ASP A 203 -7.47 -6.42 -21.82
N GLY A 204 -8.45 -5.88 -21.11
CA GLY A 204 -8.74 -6.24 -19.73
C GLY A 204 -9.15 -7.71 -19.55
N TYR A 205 -8.92 -8.25 -18.36
CA TYR A 205 -9.36 -9.60 -17.99
C TYR A 205 -10.49 -9.61 -16.96
N THR A 206 -10.81 -8.47 -16.37
CA THR A 206 -11.93 -8.32 -15.43
C THR A 206 -13.12 -7.69 -16.12
N GLU A 207 -14.21 -8.46 -16.23
CA GLU A 207 -15.45 -8.01 -16.89
C GLU A 207 -16.25 -7.08 -15.96
N ASN A 208 -16.59 -5.91 -16.43
CA ASN A 208 -17.54 -5.03 -15.75
C ASN A 208 -18.97 -5.33 -16.20
N LEU A 209 -19.75 -6.03 -15.39
CA LEU A 209 -21.13 -6.42 -15.67
C LEU A 209 -22.10 -5.22 -15.76
N PHE A 210 -21.68 -4.02 -15.40
CA PHE A 210 -22.50 -2.82 -15.46
C PHE A 210 -22.68 -2.34 -16.90
N ASP A 211 -21.61 -2.29 -17.68
CA ASP A 211 -21.58 -1.78 -19.04
C ASP A 211 -21.01 -2.75 -20.09
N GLY A 212 -20.52 -3.92 -19.64
CA GLY A 212 -19.91 -4.94 -20.48
C GLY A 212 -18.51 -4.59 -20.98
N SER A 213 -17.85 -3.61 -20.38
CA SER A 213 -16.43 -3.31 -20.64
C SER A 213 -15.52 -4.26 -19.88
N ASP A 214 -14.30 -4.44 -20.38
CA ASP A 214 -13.23 -5.14 -19.69
C ASP A 214 -12.29 -4.12 -19.06
N ILE A 215 -11.89 -4.33 -17.81
CA ILE A 215 -10.89 -3.55 -17.07
C ILE A 215 -9.68 -4.43 -16.71
N ASP A 216 -8.64 -3.85 -16.13
CA ASP A 216 -7.31 -4.47 -15.97
C ASP A 216 -6.59 -4.69 -17.30
N ASP A 217 -6.78 -3.79 -18.24
CA ASP A 217 -6.01 -3.69 -19.46
C ASP A 217 -4.58 -3.19 -19.23
N ARG A 218 -3.77 -3.17 -20.28
CA ARG A 218 -2.42 -2.60 -20.28
C ARG A 218 -2.22 -1.76 -21.52
N ASP A 219 -1.73 -0.54 -21.33
CA ASP A 219 -1.16 0.31 -22.39
C ASP A 219 0.10 0.97 -21.86
N TYR A 220 1.25 0.39 -22.23
CA TYR A 220 2.57 0.77 -21.71
C TYR A 220 3.54 1.04 -22.83
N LEU A 221 4.36 2.08 -22.69
CA LEU A 221 5.51 2.38 -23.53
C LEU A 221 6.72 2.73 -22.66
N GLY A 222 7.81 2.00 -22.85
CA GLY A 222 9.11 2.31 -22.25
C GLY A 222 10.16 2.50 -23.35
N VAL A 223 11.00 3.53 -23.21
CA VAL A 223 12.14 3.76 -24.10
C VAL A 223 13.38 4.09 -23.27
N ARG A 224 14.54 3.60 -23.72
CA ARG A 224 15.83 3.88 -23.09
C ARG A 224 16.89 4.19 -24.13
N LEU A 225 17.69 5.19 -23.83
CA LEU A 225 18.91 5.53 -24.58
C LEU A 225 20.09 5.46 -23.62
N LYS A 226 21.09 4.66 -23.95
CA LYS A 226 22.33 4.54 -23.19
C LYS A 226 23.49 4.80 -24.11
N THR A 227 24.33 5.76 -23.77
CA THR A 227 25.49 6.18 -24.58
C THR A 227 26.73 6.19 -23.71
N ILE A 228 27.79 5.58 -24.22
CA ILE A 228 29.13 5.59 -23.61
C ILE A 228 30.05 6.33 -24.58
N TYR A 229 30.76 7.31 -24.06
CA TYR A 229 31.75 8.08 -24.80
C TYR A 229 33.11 7.97 -24.09
N ASP A 230 34.07 7.31 -24.75
CA ASP A 230 35.42 7.16 -24.26
C ASP A 230 36.21 8.43 -24.63
N ILE A 231 36.44 9.28 -23.63
CA ILE A 231 37.18 10.55 -23.77
C ILE A 231 38.66 10.26 -23.95
N SER A 232 39.15 9.23 -23.22
CA SER A 232 40.49 8.67 -23.32
C SER A 232 40.45 7.22 -22.83
N ASP A 233 41.58 6.50 -22.91
CA ASP A 233 41.72 5.13 -22.38
C ASP A 233 41.41 5.07 -20.88
N GLU A 234 41.60 6.18 -20.12
CA GLU A 234 41.39 6.25 -18.68
C GLU A 234 40.03 6.93 -18.31
N THR A 235 39.32 7.48 -19.28
CA THR A 235 38.12 8.30 -18.96
C THR A 235 36.98 8.01 -19.89
N SER A 236 35.86 7.57 -19.33
CA SER A 236 34.60 7.42 -20.06
C SER A 236 33.46 8.21 -19.44
N LEU A 237 32.50 8.57 -20.26
CA LEU A 237 31.29 9.25 -19.87
C LEU A 237 30.07 8.42 -20.31
N LYS A 238 29.26 7.99 -19.33
CA LYS A 238 28.04 7.21 -19.60
C LYS A 238 26.82 8.08 -19.35
N LEU A 239 25.98 8.24 -20.36
CA LEU A 239 24.66 8.88 -20.28
C LEU A 239 23.58 7.79 -20.42
N THR A 240 22.66 7.72 -19.46
CA THR A 240 21.45 6.90 -19.55
C THR A 240 20.24 7.81 -19.44
N MET A 241 19.31 7.69 -20.37
CA MET A 241 18.01 8.36 -20.34
C MET A 241 16.90 7.31 -20.49
N MET A 242 15.86 7.42 -19.69
CA MET A 242 14.72 6.52 -19.74
C MET A 242 13.43 7.31 -19.60
N HIS A 243 12.42 6.90 -20.36
CA HIS A 243 11.06 7.42 -20.27
C HIS A 243 10.08 6.27 -20.34
N ASN A 244 9.12 6.24 -19.41
CA ASN A 244 8.03 5.29 -19.37
C ASN A 244 6.71 6.04 -19.31
N GLU A 245 5.74 5.57 -20.07
CA GLU A 245 4.38 6.06 -20.11
C GLU A 245 3.42 4.89 -19.95
N GLU A 246 2.41 5.08 -19.14
CA GLU A 246 1.35 4.10 -18.92
C GLU A 246 0.01 4.82 -18.85
N ASN A 247 -0.98 4.30 -19.58
CA ASN A 247 -2.33 4.85 -19.64
C ASN A 247 -3.33 3.71 -19.81
N ASP A 248 -3.79 3.18 -18.69
CA ASP A 248 -4.65 1.99 -18.66
C ASP A 248 -5.74 2.06 -17.58
N SER A 249 -6.55 1.01 -17.50
CA SER A 249 -7.64 0.86 -16.53
C SER A 249 -7.36 -0.20 -15.47
N ARG A 250 -6.11 -0.33 -15.00
CA ARG A 250 -5.78 -1.29 -13.95
C ARG A 250 -6.58 -1.04 -12.68
N PHE A 251 -7.15 -2.12 -12.17
CA PHE A 251 -7.87 -2.17 -10.92
C PHE A 251 -7.01 -2.82 -9.84
N ARG A 252 -6.83 -2.16 -8.72
CA ARG A 252 -5.86 -2.59 -7.72
C ARG A 252 -6.41 -3.62 -6.74
N HIS A 253 -7.71 -3.59 -6.50
CA HIS A 253 -8.39 -4.56 -5.66
C HIS A 253 -9.68 -5.00 -6.32
N GLN A 254 -9.84 -6.29 -6.46
CA GLN A 254 -10.88 -6.86 -7.31
C GLN A 254 -12.09 -7.35 -6.53
N ASN A 255 -11.99 -7.54 -5.22
CA ASN A 255 -13.06 -8.16 -4.46
C ASN A 255 -13.17 -7.61 -3.05
N ALA A 256 -14.39 -7.28 -2.64
CA ALA A 256 -14.70 -7.06 -1.23
C ALA A 256 -15.11 -8.38 -0.57
N ALA A 257 -14.50 -8.69 0.58
CA ALA A 257 -14.89 -9.80 1.43
C ALA A 257 -15.52 -9.25 2.70
N CYS A 258 -16.72 -9.73 3.05
CA CYS A 258 -17.48 -9.20 4.16
C CYS A 258 -18.65 -10.14 4.51
N ASN A 259 -18.70 -10.64 5.72
CA ASN A 259 -19.95 -11.15 6.28
C ASN A 259 -20.82 -9.96 6.68
N THR A 260 -21.79 -9.63 5.87
CA THR A 260 -22.60 -8.41 6.00
C THR A 260 -23.31 -8.35 7.36
N ASN A 261 -23.05 -7.29 8.10
CA ASN A 261 -23.68 -7.01 9.37
C ASN A 261 -24.39 -5.64 9.31
N LYS A 262 -25.68 -5.61 9.60
CA LYS A 262 -26.49 -4.39 9.47
C LYS A 262 -26.07 -3.26 10.39
N LEU A 263 -25.40 -3.57 11.48
CA LEU A 263 -24.97 -2.58 12.47
C LEU A 263 -23.50 -2.17 12.30
N LEU A 264 -22.62 -3.15 12.13
CA LEU A 264 -21.16 -2.92 12.04
C LEU A 264 -20.66 -2.75 10.60
N GLY A 265 -21.51 -3.04 9.63
CA GLY A 265 -21.12 -3.12 8.23
C GLY A 265 -20.64 -4.51 7.84
N CYS A 266 -19.56 -4.98 8.44
CA CYS A 266 -19.07 -6.36 8.34
C CYS A 266 -18.82 -6.92 9.73
N ASP A 267 -19.05 -8.23 9.90
CA ASP A 267 -18.68 -8.94 11.13
C ASP A 267 -17.15 -8.94 11.29
N GLN A 268 -16.71 -8.78 12.54
CA GLN A 268 -15.31 -8.75 12.92
C GLN A 268 -14.88 -10.03 13.68
N TRP A 269 -15.56 -11.13 13.45
CA TRP A 269 -15.33 -12.42 14.08
C TRP A 269 -15.67 -13.56 13.11
N GLY A 270 -15.14 -14.72 13.37
CA GLY A 270 -15.21 -15.91 12.53
C GLY A 270 -13.82 -16.49 12.30
N ASP A 271 -13.74 -17.61 11.60
CA ASP A 271 -12.51 -18.27 11.21
C ASP A 271 -12.34 -18.15 9.69
N GLY A 272 -11.16 -17.72 9.25
CA GLY A 272 -10.84 -17.47 7.84
C GLY A 272 -11.43 -16.17 7.30
N LEU A 273 -10.96 -15.77 6.11
CA LEU A 273 -11.51 -14.61 5.42
C LEU A 273 -13.00 -14.83 5.12
N PRO A 274 -13.84 -13.78 5.31
CA PRO A 274 -15.24 -13.88 4.95
C PRO A 274 -15.44 -14.09 3.45
N ASP A 275 -16.57 -14.68 3.10
CA ASP A 275 -16.99 -14.79 1.71
C ASP A 275 -17.16 -13.41 1.04
N ARG A 276 -17.31 -13.40 -0.28
CA ARG A 276 -17.63 -12.20 -1.03
C ARG A 276 -18.94 -11.60 -0.52
N GLY A 277 -18.86 -10.39 -0.09
CA GLY A 277 -19.97 -9.68 0.50
C GLY A 277 -19.76 -8.19 0.51
N VAL A 278 -20.82 -7.49 0.84
CA VAL A 278 -20.87 -6.04 0.87
C VAL A 278 -20.98 -5.58 2.30
N SER A 279 -20.15 -4.63 2.70
CA SER A 279 -20.39 -3.91 3.93
C SER A 279 -21.75 -3.22 3.89
N HIS A 280 -22.58 -3.47 4.89
CA HIS A 280 -23.89 -2.80 4.99
C HIS A 280 -23.73 -1.27 5.12
N SER A 281 -22.64 -0.80 5.68
CA SER A 281 -22.39 0.62 5.86
C SER A 281 -21.89 1.33 4.60
N GLY A 282 -21.50 0.64 3.57
CA GLY A 282 -20.77 1.24 2.44
C GLY A 282 -19.46 1.89 2.87
N VAL A 283 -18.66 2.33 1.92
CA VAL A 283 -17.51 3.17 2.23
C VAL A 283 -17.98 4.60 2.43
N SER A 284 -18.61 4.87 3.54
CA SER A 284 -18.78 6.24 4.00
C SER A 284 -18.04 6.38 5.32
N ALA A 285 -17.26 7.41 5.43
CA ALA A 285 -16.55 7.76 6.65
C ALA A 285 -17.43 7.77 7.89
N PHE A 286 -18.73 7.72 7.73
CA PHE A 286 -19.67 8.02 8.79
C PHE A 286 -20.78 7.00 8.91
N GLY A 287 -20.44 5.82 8.52
CA GLY A 287 -21.26 4.71 8.87
C GLY A 287 -22.38 4.44 7.88
N SER A 288 -23.06 3.41 8.23
CA SER A 288 -24.23 2.98 7.54
C SER A 288 -25.27 4.09 7.60
N ILE A 289 -26.05 4.09 6.59
CA ILE A 289 -27.32 4.81 6.59
C ILE A 289 -28.15 4.40 7.80
N ASP A 290 -28.04 3.16 8.27
CA ASP A 290 -28.65 2.72 9.52
C ASP A 290 -28.14 3.50 10.73
N PHE A 291 -26.84 3.84 10.80
CA PHE A 291 -26.32 4.73 11.84
C PHE A 291 -27.01 6.09 11.83
N ILE A 292 -27.19 6.70 10.66
CA ILE A 292 -27.89 7.98 10.55
C ILE A 292 -29.38 7.81 10.88
N THR A 293 -30.02 6.74 10.45
CA THR A 293 -31.41 6.41 10.77
C THR A 293 -31.64 6.24 12.26
N LEU A 294 -30.74 5.54 12.90
CA LEU A 294 -30.84 5.24 14.32
C LEU A 294 -30.49 6.45 15.20
N ASN A 295 -29.66 7.37 14.70
CA ASN A 295 -29.34 8.61 15.37
C ASN A 295 -30.39 9.73 15.16
N TYR A 296 -31.21 9.58 14.12
CA TYR A 296 -32.24 10.56 13.76
C TYR A 296 -33.56 9.85 13.52
N PRO A 297 -34.21 9.28 14.55
CA PRO A 297 -35.48 8.60 14.42
C PRO A 297 -36.60 9.61 14.15
N GLY A 298 -36.62 10.20 13.01
CA GLY A 298 -37.68 11.05 12.53
C GLY A 298 -38.06 10.61 11.12
N ASN A 299 -39.34 10.52 10.87
CA ASN A 299 -39.98 9.98 9.66
C ASN A 299 -39.53 10.55 8.31
N ILE A 300 -38.58 11.46 8.26
CA ILE A 300 -38.12 12.09 7.02
C ILE A 300 -36.91 11.37 6.45
N VAL A 301 -36.07 10.86 7.31
CA VAL A 301 -34.87 10.14 6.93
C VAL A 301 -35.14 8.64 6.88
N THR A 302 -36.08 8.16 7.69
CA THR A 302 -36.42 6.74 7.81
C THR A 302 -36.77 6.04 6.48
N PRO A 303 -37.53 6.60 5.53
CA PRO A 303 -37.77 5.91 4.26
C PRO A 303 -36.53 5.83 3.35
N VAL A 304 -35.57 6.72 3.53
CA VAL A 304 -34.34 6.72 2.75
C VAL A 304 -33.31 5.79 3.40
N LEU A 305 -33.37 5.65 4.69
CA LEU A 305 -32.36 5.05 5.55
C LEU A 305 -32.72 3.63 6.02
N SER A 306 -34.00 3.28 6.06
CA SER A 306 -34.48 1.93 6.38
C SER A 306 -34.20 0.89 5.28
N LEU A 307 -33.55 1.34 4.20
CA LEU A 307 -33.26 0.54 3.03
C LEU A 307 -31.74 0.45 2.91
N GLY A 308 -31.08 -0.39 3.63
CA GLY A 308 -29.62 -0.52 3.69
C GLY A 308 -28.87 0.11 2.51
N TYR A 309 -27.82 0.84 2.77
CA TYR A 309 -27.10 1.63 1.79
C TYR A 309 -26.68 0.80 0.57
N GLN A 310 -26.33 -0.45 0.80
CA GLN A 310 -25.94 -1.42 -0.20
C GLN A 310 -27.04 -2.47 -0.46
N ASP A 311 -28.30 -2.24 0.00
CA ASP A 311 -29.38 -3.15 -0.36
C ASP A 311 -29.49 -3.26 -1.87
N ASN A 312 -29.64 -4.48 -2.34
CA ASN A 312 -29.62 -4.83 -3.78
C ASN A 312 -28.27 -4.57 -4.48
N ALA A 313 -27.15 -4.56 -3.74
CA ALA A 313 -25.86 -4.56 -4.38
C ALA A 313 -25.69 -5.80 -5.26
N VAL A 314 -25.21 -5.59 -6.47
CA VAL A 314 -24.83 -6.68 -7.36
C VAL A 314 -23.39 -7.05 -7.04
N ILE A 315 -23.21 -8.23 -6.45
CA ILE A 315 -21.91 -8.77 -6.11
C ILE A 315 -21.62 -9.90 -7.09
N PRO A 316 -20.70 -9.74 -8.04
CA PRO A 316 -20.33 -10.81 -8.93
C PRO A 316 -19.72 -11.96 -8.14
N LYS A 317 -20.01 -13.19 -8.52
CA LYS A 317 -19.46 -14.40 -7.87
C LYS A 317 -18.08 -14.74 -8.39
N ASP A 318 -17.83 -14.43 -9.66
CA ASP A 318 -16.54 -14.63 -10.29
C ASP A 318 -15.57 -13.55 -9.79
N PRO A 319 -14.36 -13.91 -9.32
CA PRO A 319 -13.36 -12.95 -8.93
C PRO A 319 -12.88 -12.04 -10.07
N ASN A 320 -13.03 -12.46 -11.30
CA ASN A 320 -12.68 -11.65 -12.47
C ASN A 320 -13.88 -10.84 -13.01
N GLN A 321 -14.86 -10.56 -12.16
CA GLN A 321 -16.02 -9.72 -12.50
C GLN A 321 -16.24 -8.63 -11.45
N VAL A 322 -16.60 -7.45 -11.90
CA VAL A 322 -17.03 -6.31 -11.08
C VAL A 322 -18.40 -5.79 -11.56
N PHE A 323 -19.07 -4.99 -10.74
CA PHE A 323 -20.28 -4.27 -11.13
C PHE A 323 -20.15 -2.82 -10.67
N GLN A 324 -19.62 -1.96 -11.50
CA GLN A 324 -19.32 -0.57 -11.17
C GLN A 324 -19.61 0.38 -12.33
N SER A 325 -20.07 1.60 -12.04
CA SER A 325 -20.37 2.60 -13.07
C SER A 325 -19.14 3.43 -13.49
N TYR A 326 -18.04 3.29 -12.77
CA TYR A 326 -16.79 4.00 -12.99
C TYR A 326 -15.66 3.02 -13.25
N ASN A 327 -15.11 3.03 -14.47
CA ASN A 327 -13.93 2.24 -14.80
C ASN A 327 -12.66 2.91 -14.24
N PRO A 328 -11.70 2.13 -13.76
CA PRO A 328 -10.42 2.66 -13.31
C PRO A 328 -9.70 3.45 -14.40
N ARG A 329 -8.83 4.35 -13.97
CA ARG A 329 -7.89 5.07 -14.81
C ARG A 329 -6.55 5.15 -14.10
N LEU A 330 -5.51 4.79 -14.80
CA LEU A 330 -4.13 5.02 -14.40
C LEU A 330 -3.41 5.77 -15.51
N GLU A 331 -2.83 6.91 -15.17
CA GLU A 331 -1.90 7.65 -16.02
C GLU A 331 -0.59 7.83 -15.25
N ARG A 332 0.52 7.41 -15.86
CA ARG A 332 1.83 7.53 -15.23
C ARG A 332 2.88 7.89 -16.26
N PHE A 333 3.73 8.84 -15.89
CA PHE A 333 4.87 9.31 -16.69
C PHE A 333 6.10 9.30 -15.78
N ASP A 334 7.10 8.52 -16.14
CA ASP A 334 8.37 8.45 -15.43
C ASP A 334 9.50 8.83 -16.38
N THR A 335 10.22 9.87 -16.06
CA THR A 335 11.42 10.26 -16.82
C THR A 335 12.61 10.28 -15.90
N SER A 336 13.70 9.66 -16.32
CA SER A 336 14.95 9.69 -15.57
C SER A 336 16.14 9.85 -16.49
N ALA A 337 17.20 10.46 -15.95
CA ALA A 337 18.47 10.60 -16.62
C ALA A 337 19.62 10.47 -15.62
N SER A 338 20.70 9.79 -16.02
CA SER A 338 21.95 9.77 -15.28
C SER A 338 23.15 10.05 -16.17
N LEU A 339 24.13 10.71 -15.60
CA LEU A 339 25.42 10.97 -16.20
C LEU A 339 26.49 10.47 -15.24
N VAL A 340 27.30 9.51 -15.68
CA VAL A 340 28.38 8.91 -14.91
C VAL A 340 29.71 9.20 -15.61
N LEU A 341 30.60 9.91 -14.95
CA LEU A 341 32.00 10.00 -15.34
C LEU A 341 32.76 8.89 -14.62
N ASP A 342 33.38 8.03 -15.38
CA ASP A 342 34.29 6.99 -14.90
C ASP A 342 35.73 7.39 -15.29
N HIS A 343 36.60 7.49 -14.31
CA HIS A 343 37.99 7.96 -14.52
C HIS A 343 38.98 7.16 -13.70
N MET A 344 39.92 6.50 -14.38
CA MET A 344 41.08 5.89 -13.76
C MET A 344 42.05 7.01 -13.37
N ILE A 345 42.16 7.31 -12.08
CA ILE A 345 43.11 8.30 -11.56
C ILE A 345 44.56 7.80 -11.81
N ASN A 346 44.75 6.51 -11.66
CA ASN A 346 45.94 5.74 -11.97
C ASN A 346 45.59 4.24 -11.97
N ASP A 347 46.56 3.35 -12.15
CA ASP A 347 46.35 1.89 -12.19
C ASP A 347 45.78 1.31 -10.87
N GLU A 348 45.80 2.07 -9.78
CA GLU A 348 45.37 1.64 -8.45
C GLU A 348 44.03 2.25 -7.99
N TYR A 349 43.62 3.37 -8.57
CA TYR A 349 42.44 4.13 -8.11
C TYR A 349 41.54 4.56 -9.27
N GLN A 350 40.26 4.25 -9.13
CA GLN A 350 39.21 4.63 -10.04
C GLN A 350 38.20 5.54 -9.36
N MET A 351 37.77 6.57 -10.01
CA MET A 351 36.79 7.54 -9.52
C MET A 351 35.54 7.54 -10.41
N PHE A 352 34.39 7.55 -9.75
CA PHE A 352 33.09 7.74 -10.37
C PHE A 352 32.44 9.02 -9.88
N VAL A 353 31.92 9.82 -10.82
CA VAL A 353 31.10 10.99 -10.49
C VAL A 353 29.75 10.79 -11.17
N THR A 354 28.71 10.63 -10.37
CA THR A 354 27.35 10.37 -10.84
C THR A 354 26.47 11.58 -10.56
N TYR A 355 25.73 12.04 -11.57
CA TYR A 355 24.58 12.91 -11.40
C TYR A 355 23.36 12.21 -11.96
N ALA A 356 22.27 12.18 -11.19
CA ALA A 356 21.00 11.59 -11.64
C ALA A 356 19.82 12.52 -11.33
N TRP A 357 18.82 12.44 -12.19
CA TRP A 357 17.58 13.17 -12.09
C TRP A 357 16.40 12.27 -12.42
N ILE A 358 15.32 12.40 -11.64
CA ILE A 358 14.05 11.70 -11.82
C ILE A 358 12.92 12.70 -11.76
N ASP A 359 11.91 12.50 -12.58
CA ASP A 359 10.63 13.18 -12.55
C ASP A 359 9.52 12.18 -12.83
N GLN A 360 8.55 12.11 -11.92
CA GLN A 360 7.43 11.19 -12.00
C GLN A 360 6.12 11.92 -11.76
N GLU A 361 5.17 11.65 -12.62
CA GLU A 361 3.76 12.01 -12.45
C GLU A 361 2.92 10.74 -12.40
N TYR A 362 2.01 10.67 -11.44
CA TYR A 362 1.13 9.52 -11.23
C TYR A 362 -0.28 10.01 -10.91
N ASP A 363 -1.24 9.64 -11.72
CA ASP A 363 -2.66 9.93 -11.56
C ASP A 363 -3.46 8.64 -11.68
N HIS A 364 -4.18 8.30 -10.62
CA HIS A 364 -4.98 7.09 -10.55
C HIS A 364 -6.34 7.39 -9.94
N ALA A 365 -7.38 6.81 -10.52
CA ALA A 365 -8.73 6.85 -9.99
C ALA A 365 -9.46 5.52 -10.24
N GLN A 366 -10.26 5.07 -9.27
CA GLN A 366 -10.94 3.79 -9.34
C GLN A 366 -12.24 3.77 -8.53
N SER A 367 -13.10 2.78 -8.78
CA SER A 367 -14.12 2.37 -7.83
C SER A 367 -13.49 1.63 -6.66
N LEU A 368 -13.79 2.03 -5.43
CA LEU A 368 -13.16 1.45 -4.26
C LEU A 368 -13.68 0.04 -3.92
N ASN A 369 -14.91 -0.28 -4.33
CA ASN A 369 -15.57 -1.50 -3.91
C ASN A 369 -15.71 -2.56 -5.01
N GLY A 370 -15.60 -2.21 -6.29
CA GLY A 370 -15.84 -3.12 -7.41
C GLY A 370 -17.29 -3.62 -7.52
N PHE A 371 -18.20 -3.02 -6.78
CA PHE A 371 -19.64 -3.29 -6.83
C PHE A 371 -20.44 -2.06 -6.42
N GLN A 372 -21.71 -2.01 -6.81
CA GLN A 372 -22.66 -0.98 -6.39
C GLN A 372 -24.08 -1.53 -6.30
N SER A 373 -24.93 -0.82 -5.57
CA SER A 373 -26.37 -1.08 -5.57
C SER A 373 -26.99 -0.66 -6.90
N THR A 374 -27.95 -1.42 -7.38
CA THR A 374 -28.79 -1.03 -8.54
C THR A 374 -29.79 0.06 -8.20
N ARG A 375 -29.87 0.47 -6.94
CA ARG A 375 -30.80 1.50 -6.48
C ARG A 375 -30.26 2.88 -6.76
N ASP A 376 -31.08 3.75 -7.38
CA ASP A 376 -30.73 5.15 -7.50
C ASP A 376 -30.69 5.84 -6.13
N TYR A 377 -29.66 6.66 -5.96
CA TYR A 377 -29.50 7.49 -4.78
C TYR A 377 -30.52 8.65 -4.84
N ARG A 378 -31.47 8.66 -3.91
CA ARG A 378 -32.66 9.53 -3.98
C ARG A 378 -32.40 11.02 -3.75
N MET A 379 -31.18 11.38 -3.38
CA MET A 379 -30.79 12.78 -3.13
C MET A 379 -30.35 13.51 -4.42
N GLY A 380 -30.36 12.83 -5.56
CA GLY A 380 -29.85 13.33 -6.84
C GLY A 380 -28.41 12.91 -7.11
N PRO A 381 -27.89 13.24 -8.28
CA PRO A 381 -26.53 12.87 -8.63
C PRO A 381 -25.53 13.59 -7.73
N ILE A 382 -24.54 12.84 -7.23
CA ILE A 382 -23.41 13.38 -6.48
C ILE A 382 -22.25 13.53 -7.45
N GLN A 383 -21.72 14.71 -7.51
CA GLN A 383 -20.53 14.98 -8.31
C GLN A 383 -19.27 14.61 -7.54
N ALA A 384 -18.34 13.97 -8.16
CA ALA A 384 -17.00 13.78 -7.66
C ALA A 384 -16.01 14.35 -8.67
N ASN A 385 -15.03 15.10 -8.21
CA ASN A 385 -13.91 15.51 -9.02
C ASN A 385 -12.70 14.64 -8.69
N LEU A 386 -12.42 13.71 -9.58
CA LEU A 386 -11.29 12.81 -9.49
C LEU A 386 -10.17 13.35 -10.38
N PHE A 387 -9.51 14.42 -9.90
CA PHE A 387 -8.41 15.11 -10.59
C PHE A 387 -8.72 15.51 -12.04
N GLY A 388 -9.79 16.29 -12.21
CA GLY A 388 -10.21 16.81 -13.52
C GLY A 388 -11.23 15.95 -14.26
N VAL A 389 -11.54 14.76 -13.76
CA VAL A 389 -12.65 13.96 -14.24
C VAL A 389 -13.86 14.17 -13.34
N GLU A 390 -14.81 14.95 -13.78
CA GLU A 390 -16.09 15.12 -13.08
C GLU A 390 -16.97 13.90 -13.33
N ARG A 391 -17.51 13.31 -12.25
CA ARG A 391 -18.43 12.18 -12.28
C ARG A 391 -19.68 12.49 -11.48
N ASN A 392 -20.79 12.03 -11.97
CA ASN A 392 -22.07 12.11 -11.29
C ASN A 392 -22.47 10.71 -10.84
N PHE A 393 -22.34 10.43 -9.55
CA PHE A 393 -22.81 9.18 -8.96
C PHE A 393 -24.29 9.29 -8.62
N THR A 394 -25.08 8.41 -9.18
CA THR A 394 -26.52 8.27 -8.88
C THR A 394 -26.81 7.09 -7.95
N THR A 395 -25.82 6.23 -7.75
CA THR A 395 -25.87 5.00 -6.96
C THR A 395 -24.91 5.07 -5.76
N THR A 396 -24.79 3.99 -5.00
CA THR A 396 -23.99 3.93 -3.77
C THR A 396 -22.50 3.69 -4.01
N GLU A 397 -22.01 3.91 -5.20
CA GLU A 397 -20.59 3.71 -5.54
C GLU A 397 -19.68 4.68 -4.78
N THR A 398 -18.53 4.17 -4.40
CA THR A 398 -17.46 4.98 -3.80
C THR A 398 -16.26 4.94 -4.73
N ALA A 399 -15.68 6.09 -5.00
CA ALA A 399 -14.48 6.21 -5.81
C ALA A 399 -13.35 6.83 -4.99
N ASP A 400 -12.14 6.37 -5.25
CA ASP A 400 -10.93 6.98 -4.77
C ASP A 400 -10.01 7.42 -5.92
N ALA A 401 -9.15 8.37 -5.63
CA ALA A 401 -8.17 8.87 -6.58
C ALA A 401 -6.88 9.27 -5.86
N SER A 402 -5.76 9.06 -6.52
CA SER A 402 -4.44 9.46 -6.05
C SER A 402 -3.71 10.25 -7.13
N LEU A 403 -3.23 11.43 -6.77
CA LEU A 403 -2.28 12.19 -7.57
C LEU A 403 -0.95 12.22 -6.82
N SER A 404 0.14 11.85 -7.47
CA SER A 404 1.47 11.91 -6.87
C SER A 404 2.46 12.47 -7.88
N ASN A 405 3.24 13.45 -7.44
CA ASN A 405 4.38 13.98 -8.18
C ASN A 405 5.63 13.73 -7.35
N TYR A 406 6.68 13.26 -7.99
CA TYR A 406 7.95 12.99 -7.34
C TYR A 406 9.09 13.48 -8.20
N THR A 407 9.96 14.32 -7.64
CA THR A 407 11.20 14.72 -8.28
C THR A 407 12.39 14.40 -7.39
N SER A 408 13.50 13.94 -8.00
CA SER A 408 14.75 13.67 -7.28
C SER A 408 15.94 14.13 -8.08
N LYS A 409 16.93 14.70 -7.37
CA LYS A 409 18.26 15.01 -7.91
C LYS A 409 19.28 14.37 -6.99
N GLN A 410 20.24 13.66 -7.59
CA GLN A 410 21.23 12.89 -6.84
C GLN A 410 22.63 13.21 -7.40
N PHE A 411 23.59 13.28 -6.49
CA PHE A 411 24.98 13.48 -6.82
C PHE A 411 25.85 12.58 -5.95
N GLU A 412 26.75 11.82 -6.55
CA GLU A 412 27.68 10.94 -5.86
C GLU A 412 29.10 11.12 -6.42
N VAL A 413 30.08 11.21 -5.53
CA VAL A 413 31.50 11.05 -5.89
C VAL A 413 32.01 9.84 -5.12
N ARG A 414 32.51 8.84 -5.84
CA ARG A 414 32.99 7.59 -5.27
C ARG A 414 34.38 7.29 -5.82
N VAL A 415 35.26 6.84 -4.95
CA VAL A 415 36.60 6.35 -5.30
C VAL A 415 36.73 4.91 -4.84
N GLN A 416 37.24 4.08 -5.71
CA GLN A 416 37.54 2.67 -5.45
C GLN A 416 39.06 2.43 -5.61
N SER A 417 39.61 1.56 -4.79
CA SER A 417 41.00 1.10 -4.94
C SER A 417 41.03 -0.34 -5.46
N ASP A 418 42.03 -0.61 -6.30
CA ASP A 418 42.43 -1.96 -6.73
C ASP A 418 43.93 -2.09 -6.57
N LEU A 419 44.34 -2.07 -5.30
CA LEU A 419 45.73 -2.08 -4.91
C LEU A 419 46.26 -3.52 -4.93
N ASP A 420 47.51 -3.67 -5.34
CA ASP A 420 48.27 -4.91 -5.15
C ASP A 420 48.67 -5.07 -3.67
N SER A 421 47.76 -4.74 -2.76
CA SER A 421 47.91 -4.73 -1.31
C SER A 421 46.78 -5.54 -0.65
N LYS A 422 46.99 -5.89 0.62
CA LYS A 422 45.99 -6.68 1.38
C LYS A 422 44.67 -5.97 1.65
N THR A 423 44.64 -4.66 1.47
CA THR A 423 43.42 -3.87 1.78
C THR A 423 43.02 -3.03 0.60
N ASN A 424 41.83 -3.28 0.11
CA ASN A 424 41.14 -2.47 -0.89
C ASN A 424 39.90 -1.83 -0.29
N GLY A 425 39.39 -0.78 -0.91
CA GLY A 425 38.23 -0.09 -0.38
C GLY A 425 37.48 0.77 -1.38
N THR A 426 36.28 1.12 -0.98
CA THR A 426 35.39 2.03 -1.69
C THR A 426 34.94 3.10 -0.71
N GLY A 427 34.99 4.37 -1.10
CA GLY A 427 34.52 5.47 -0.25
C GLY A 427 33.98 6.62 -1.08
N GLY A 428 33.09 7.42 -0.51
CA GLY A 428 32.50 8.50 -1.25
C GLY A 428 31.59 9.43 -0.47
N LEU A 429 31.11 10.43 -1.21
CA LEU A 429 30.18 11.44 -0.79
C LEU A 429 28.89 11.30 -1.62
N TYR A 430 27.77 11.45 -0.97
CA TYR A 430 26.45 11.42 -1.60
C TYR A 430 25.66 12.65 -1.18
N TYR A 431 24.94 13.24 -2.12
CA TYR A 431 23.99 14.31 -1.86
C TYR A 431 22.73 14.09 -2.69
N SER A 432 21.57 14.28 -2.10
CA SER A 432 20.31 14.24 -2.85
C SER A 432 19.28 15.22 -2.30
N THR A 433 18.42 15.68 -3.20
CA THR A 433 17.18 16.38 -2.86
C THR A 433 16.02 15.64 -3.48
N THR A 434 14.94 15.49 -2.71
CA THR A 434 13.67 14.94 -3.20
C THR A 434 12.53 15.88 -2.82
N ASP A 435 11.58 16.06 -3.72
CA ASP A 435 10.31 16.74 -3.48
C ASP A 435 9.19 15.78 -3.93
N SER A 436 8.32 15.43 -3.01
CA SER A 436 7.17 14.57 -3.28
C SER A 436 5.89 15.24 -2.82
N LEU A 437 4.87 15.17 -3.67
CA LEU A 437 3.53 15.62 -3.36
C LEU A 437 2.57 14.45 -3.64
N THR A 438 1.79 14.07 -2.64
CA THR A 438 0.72 13.09 -2.80
C THR A 438 -0.60 13.69 -2.34
N ASN A 439 -1.63 13.57 -3.15
CA ASN A 439 -2.99 13.89 -2.80
C ASN A 439 -3.87 12.68 -3.03
N TYR A 440 -4.44 12.16 -1.97
CA TYR A 440 -5.38 11.06 -2.00
C TYR A 440 -6.79 11.58 -1.70
N ARG A 441 -7.77 11.14 -2.47
CA ARG A 441 -9.18 11.56 -2.35
C ARG A 441 -10.09 10.35 -2.32
N VAL A 442 -11.12 10.41 -1.47
CA VAL A 442 -12.24 9.46 -1.48
C VAL A 442 -13.53 10.23 -1.59
N SER A 443 -14.34 9.86 -2.56
CA SER A 443 -15.67 10.43 -2.79
C SER A 443 -16.72 9.34 -2.68
N SER A 444 -17.76 9.57 -1.88
CA SER A 444 -18.88 8.65 -1.79
C SER A 444 -20.20 9.42 -1.58
N PRO A 445 -21.33 8.88 -2.06
CA PRO A 445 -22.64 9.42 -1.74
C PRO A 445 -22.90 9.52 -0.24
N GLY A 446 -22.37 8.60 0.56
CA GLY A 446 -22.48 8.64 2.01
C GLY A 446 -21.80 9.85 2.65
N MET A 447 -20.59 10.22 2.21
CA MET A 447 -19.89 11.41 2.68
C MET A 447 -20.63 12.69 2.28
N GLN A 448 -21.10 12.76 1.05
CA GLN A 448 -21.87 13.89 0.57
C GLN A 448 -23.19 14.02 1.35
N TYR A 449 -23.91 12.92 1.50
CA TYR A 449 -25.16 12.90 2.28
C TYR A 449 -24.93 13.37 3.71
N TYR A 450 -23.88 12.90 4.37
CA TYR A 450 -23.49 13.31 5.70
C TYR A 450 -23.19 14.81 5.76
N SER A 451 -22.43 15.32 4.80
CA SER A 451 -22.17 16.74 4.68
C SER A 451 -23.46 17.55 4.48
N ASP A 452 -24.36 17.07 3.62
CA ASP A 452 -25.60 17.77 3.30
C ASP A 452 -26.57 17.75 4.47
N VAL A 453 -26.70 16.64 5.19
CA VAL A 453 -27.47 16.57 6.43
C VAL A 453 -26.88 17.51 7.49
N SER A 454 -25.57 17.62 7.56
CA SER A 454 -24.91 18.54 8.48
C SER A 454 -25.02 20.00 8.05
N LYS A 455 -25.17 20.28 6.76
CA LYS A 455 -25.33 21.61 6.16
C LYS A 455 -26.80 22.02 5.91
N GLY A 456 -27.73 21.09 5.97
CA GLY A 456 -29.17 21.31 5.77
C GLY A 456 -29.73 22.44 6.63
N PRO A 457 -30.99 22.38 7.06
CA PRO A 457 -31.54 23.45 7.94
C PRO A 457 -30.66 23.70 9.17
N ILE A 458 -29.92 22.71 9.58
CA ILE A 458 -28.95 22.80 10.66
C ILE A 458 -27.66 23.48 10.20
N GLY A 459 -27.14 23.14 9.03
CA GLY A 459 -25.91 23.72 8.49
C GLY A 459 -26.08 25.12 7.90
N GLY A 460 -27.29 25.45 7.38
CA GLY A 460 -27.63 26.79 6.93
C GLY A 460 -27.69 27.84 8.03
N LEU A 461 -27.78 27.40 9.29
CA LEU A 461 -27.63 28.23 10.47
C LEU A 461 -26.15 28.51 10.83
N PHE A 462 -25.22 27.78 10.23
CA PHE A 462 -23.75 27.89 10.46
C PHE A 462 -22.96 27.84 9.15
N PRO A 463 -23.11 28.84 8.28
CA PRO A 463 -22.39 28.88 7.00
C PRO A 463 -20.87 28.87 7.13
N ASP A 464 -20.35 29.23 8.29
CA ASP A 464 -18.91 29.35 8.57
C ASP A 464 -18.27 28.02 9.03
N LEU A 465 -19.05 26.95 9.21
CA LEU A 465 -18.54 25.63 9.60
C LEU A 465 -18.21 24.75 8.41
N GLY A 466 -17.84 25.33 7.26
CA GLY A 466 -17.55 24.63 6.03
C GLY A 466 -16.91 23.27 6.23
N GLY A 467 -17.56 22.20 5.75
CA GLY A 467 -17.05 20.84 5.71
C GLY A 467 -16.83 20.10 7.04
N TYR A 468 -16.44 20.77 8.09
CA TYR A 468 -16.19 20.19 9.42
C TYR A 468 -17.36 20.29 10.38
N GLY A 469 -18.43 21.00 10.01
CA GLY A 469 -19.60 21.17 10.86
C GLY A 469 -20.46 19.92 11.03
N GLY A 470 -20.07 18.85 10.41
CA GLY A 470 -20.81 17.62 10.47
C GLY A 470 -20.57 16.79 11.73
N LEU A 471 -21.39 15.76 11.87
CA LEU A 471 -21.36 14.79 12.98
C LEU A 471 -19.96 14.17 13.16
N GLY A 472 -19.11 14.10 12.12
CA GLY A 472 -17.72 13.58 12.21
C GLY A 472 -16.81 14.46 13.06
N PHE A 473 -16.86 15.78 12.86
CA PHE A 473 -16.16 16.70 13.75
C PHE A 473 -16.62 16.50 15.20
N TRP A 474 -17.92 16.33 15.40
CA TRP A 474 -18.50 16.14 16.72
C TRP A 474 -18.19 14.76 17.30
N ALA A 475 -18.16 13.72 16.50
CA ALA A 475 -17.72 12.40 16.96
C ALA A 475 -16.25 12.47 17.45
N THR A 476 -15.39 13.17 16.71
CA THR A 476 -14.00 13.38 17.08
C THR A 476 -13.87 14.31 18.30
N TYR A 477 -14.62 15.39 18.31
CA TYR A 477 -14.61 16.32 19.43
C TYR A 477 -15.08 15.67 20.74
N PHE A 478 -16.12 14.83 20.68
CA PHE A 478 -16.60 14.07 21.83
C PHE A 478 -15.58 13.03 22.33
N THR A 479 -14.85 12.38 21.43
CA THR A 479 -13.80 11.43 21.83
C THR A 479 -12.59 12.13 22.45
N THR A 480 -12.27 13.35 21.99
CA THR A 480 -11.10 14.10 22.45
C THR A 480 -11.32 14.84 23.76
N TYR A 481 -12.49 15.44 23.97
CA TYR A 481 -12.74 16.32 25.12
C TYR A 481 -13.69 15.76 26.19
N GLY A 482 -14.26 14.57 25.95
CA GLY A 482 -15.17 13.90 26.89
C GLY A 482 -16.60 14.47 26.92
N SER A 483 -17.53 13.62 27.26
CA SER A 483 -18.97 13.97 27.31
C SER A 483 -19.30 15.05 28.34
N VAL A 484 -18.53 15.14 29.42
CA VAL A 484 -18.82 16.03 30.55
C VAL A 484 -18.69 17.52 30.21
N ALA A 485 -17.67 17.90 29.42
CA ALA A 485 -17.50 19.32 29.04
C ALA A 485 -18.60 19.79 28.11
N VAL A 486 -19.00 18.94 27.18
CA VAL A 486 -20.07 19.22 26.23
C VAL A 486 -21.43 19.23 26.94
N ASP A 487 -21.62 18.33 27.91
CA ASP A 487 -22.84 18.33 28.74
C ASP A 487 -23.01 19.60 29.53
N ASN A 488 -21.92 20.15 30.09
CA ASN A 488 -21.96 21.38 30.84
C ASN A 488 -22.29 22.59 29.94
N ILE A 489 -21.71 22.65 28.75
CA ILE A 489 -21.98 23.70 27.75
C ILE A 489 -23.45 23.62 27.31
N PHE A 490 -23.91 22.43 26.96
CA PHE A 490 -25.28 22.21 26.52
C PHE A 490 -26.31 22.57 27.62
N ASN A 491 -26.09 22.08 28.82
CA ASN A 491 -26.97 22.38 29.95
C ASN A 491 -27.00 23.88 30.23
N GLY A 492 -25.86 24.59 30.11
CA GLY A 492 -25.79 26.02 30.24
C GLY A 492 -26.62 26.78 29.21
N ILE A 493 -26.55 26.32 27.96
CA ILE A 493 -27.31 26.93 26.84
C ILE A 493 -28.81 26.64 26.97
N ILE A 494 -29.20 25.43 27.32
CA ILE A 494 -30.60 25.08 27.52
C ILE A 494 -31.19 25.86 28.71
N ALA A 495 -30.41 26.02 29.78
CA ALA A 495 -30.83 26.86 30.90
C ALA A 495 -31.05 28.32 30.47
N ALA A 496 -30.08 28.90 29.76
CA ALA A 496 -30.19 30.27 29.26
C ALA A 496 -31.36 30.45 28.25
N ALA A 497 -31.55 29.45 27.35
CA ALA A 497 -32.70 29.48 26.42
C ALA A 497 -34.03 29.33 27.14
N THR A 498 -34.10 28.52 28.18
CA THR A 498 -35.29 28.35 29.01
C THR A 498 -35.65 29.66 29.74
N ASP A 499 -34.65 30.31 30.34
CA ASP A 499 -34.83 31.60 31.02
C ASP A 499 -35.26 32.70 30.03
N TYR A 500 -34.65 32.70 28.82
CA TYR A 500 -35.03 33.65 27.77
C TYR A 500 -36.48 33.48 27.36
N VAL A 501 -36.91 32.24 27.06
CA VAL A 501 -38.30 31.94 26.69
C VAL A 501 -39.27 32.27 27.84
N ALA A 502 -38.87 31.95 29.06
CA ALA A 502 -39.69 32.26 30.24
C ALA A 502 -39.85 33.76 30.50
N SER A 503 -38.85 34.54 30.13
CA SER A 503 -38.85 36.02 30.31
C SER A 503 -39.54 36.76 29.15
N ASP A 504 -39.80 36.15 28.01
CA ASP A 504 -40.42 36.79 26.87
C ASP A 504 -41.95 36.89 27.10
N PRO A 505 -42.52 38.09 27.18
CA PRO A 505 -43.95 38.27 27.42
C PRO A 505 -44.83 37.76 26.25
N THR A 506 -44.24 37.44 25.08
CA THR A 506 -44.99 36.93 23.94
C THR A 506 -45.07 35.38 23.94
N THR A 507 -44.31 34.72 24.78
CA THR A 507 -44.23 33.24 24.88
C THR A 507 -45.63 32.58 25.01
N PRO A 508 -46.56 33.03 25.85
CA PRO A 508 -47.88 32.40 25.93
C PRO A 508 -48.64 32.43 24.61
N ALA A 509 -48.52 33.52 23.83
CA ALA A 509 -49.16 33.64 22.54
C ALA A 509 -48.51 32.75 21.48
N GLN A 510 -47.20 32.61 21.53
CA GLN A 510 -46.44 31.75 20.65
C GLN A 510 -46.74 30.26 20.91
N ILE A 511 -46.82 29.84 22.17
CA ILE A 511 -47.25 28.51 22.57
C ILE A 511 -48.66 28.23 22.04
N ALA A 512 -49.61 29.15 22.26
CA ALA A 512 -51.01 29.02 21.79
C ALA A 512 -51.11 28.92 20.26
N ALA A 513 -50.18 29.54 19.51
CA ALA A 513 -50.14 29.48 18.06
C ALA A 513 -49.53 28.14 17.53
N LEU A 514 -48.66 27.52 18.28
CA LEU A 514 -48.03 26.25 17.92
C LEU A 514 -48.92 25.02 18.20
N ILE A 515 -49.71 25.05 19.26
CA ILE A 515 -50.57 23.92 19.68
C ILE A 515 -51.46 23.38 18.57
N PRO A 516 -52.20 24.18 17.80
CA PRO A 516 -53.04 23.66 16.71
C PRO A 516 -52.22 22.98 15.61
N GLN A 517 -51.02 23.46 15.36
CA GLN A 517 -50.14 22.88 14.35
C GLN A 517 -49.58 21.51 14.78
N LEU A 518 -49.15 21.40 16.03
CA LEU A 518 -48.68 20.16 16.63
C LEU A 518 -49.77 19.10 16.75
N LEU A 519 -51.01 19.51 17.08
CA LEU A 519 -52.18 18.64 17.08
C LEU A 519 -52.54 18.14 15.66
N ALA A 520 -52.54 19.04 14.69
CA ALA A 520 -52.82 18.68 13.29
C ALA A 520 -51.79 17.75 12.69
N ALA A 521 -50.53 17.82 13.17
CA ALA A 521 -49.45 16.95 12.80
C ALA A 521 -49.43 15.61 13.57
N GLY A 522 -50.34 15.41 14.52
CA GLY A 522 -50.43 14.17 15.32
C GLY A 522 -49.31 13.97 16.31
N GLN A 523 -48.61 15.06 16.68
CA GLN A 523 -47.42 15.01 17.50
C GLN A 523 -47.70 15.13 18.98
N CYS A 524 -48.85 15.56 19.31
CA CYS A 524 -49.38 15.60 20.66
C CYS A 524 -50.87 15.30 20.60
N THR A 525 -51.43 14.98 21.74
CA THR A 525 -52.82 14.51 21.83
C THR A 525 -53.72 15.39 22.70
N ASP A 526 -53.16 16.06 23.70
CA ASP A 526 -53.87 16.96 24.58
C ASP A 526 -53.38 18.41 24.49
N PRO A 527 -54.22 19.33 23.99
CA PRO A 527 -53.80 20.72 23.80
C PRO A 527 -53.44 21.48 25.12
N ASN A 528 -53.82 20.95 26.27
CA ASN A 528 -53.55 21.59 27.56
C ASN A 528 -52.40 21.00 28.33
N THR A 529 -51.82 19.87 27.92
CA THR A 529 -50.78 19.18 28.63
C THR A 529 -49.57 18.89 27.71
N ASP A 530 -49.60 17.82 26.98
CA ASP A 530 -48.44 17.39 26.16
C ASP A 530 -48.11 18.34 25.02
N CYS A 531 -49.14 18.97 24.39
CA CYS A 531 -48.93 19.97 23.37
C CYS A 531 -48.32 21.27 23.90
N VAL A 532 -48.66 21.68 25.09
CA VAL A 532 -48.04 22.85 25.75
C VAL A 532 -46.56 22.60 26.03
N VAL A 533 -46.28 21.44 26.58
CA VAL A 533 -44.89 21.02 26.88
C VAL A 533 -44.05 20.96 25.60
N LEU A 534 -44.63 20.38 24.56
CA LEU A 534 -43.92 20.26 23.27
C LEU A 534 -43.70 21.62 22.59
N ALA A 535 -44.69 22.49 22.61
CA ALA A 535 -44.61 23.85 22.08
C ALA A 535 -43.55 24.67 22.83
N GLN A 536 -43.47 24.49 24.15
CA GLN A 536 -42.45 25.14 24.96
C GLN A 536 -41.05 24.63 24.65
N GLN A 537 -40.90 23.33 24.43
CA GLN A 537 -39.63 22.72 24.00
C GLN A 537 -39.18 23.26 22.65
N VAL A 538 -40.09 23.44 21.71
CA VAL A 538 -39.80 24.01 20.38
C VAL A 538 -39.31 25.47 20.53
N LEU A 539 -39.97 26.28 21.40
CA LEU A 539 -39.51 27.66 21.62
C LEU A 539 -38.16 27.74 22.29
N VAL A 540 -37.89 26.90 23.28
CA VAL A 540 -36.56 26.78 23.92
C VAL A 540 -35.51 26.42 22.90
N GLY A 541 -35.82 25.51 21.99
CA GLY A 541 -34.94 25.12 20.90
C GLY A 541 -34.61 26.27 19.97
N ASN A 542 -35.62 26.98 19.53
CA ASN A 542 -35.40 28.14 18.68
C ASN A 542 -34.60 29.24 19.40
N ALA A 543 -34.84 29.43 20.71
CA ALA A 543 -34.07 30.38 21.53
C ALA A 543 -32.61 29.93 21.70
N ALA A 544 -32.37 28.66 21.83
CA ALA A 544 -31.01 28.10 21.95
C ALA A 544 -30.16 28.39 20.70
N ALA A 545 -30.78 28.60 19.55
CA ALA A 545 -30.09 28.97 18.30
C ALA A 545 -29.77 30.47 18.20
N LEU A 546 -30.21 31.31 19.14
CA LEU A 546 -29.93 32.74 19.09
C LEU A 546 -28.48 33.03 19.50
N PRO A 547 -27.72 33.88 18.77
CA PRO A 547 -26.32 34.18 19.07
C PRO A 547 -26.08 34.69 20.51
N GLN A 548 -27.00 35.43 21.05
CA GLN A 548 -26.90 35.96 22.43
C GLN A 548 -27.04 34.89 23.53
N ILE A 549 -27.65 33.74 23.18
CA ILE A 549 -27.83 32.61 24.12
C ILE A 549 -26.62 31.67 24.00
N GLN A 550 -26.10 31.52 22.84
CA GLN A 550 -24.97 30.66 22.56
C GLN A 550 -23.68 31.11 23.27
N GLY A 551 -23.53 32.41 23.47
CA GLY A 551 -22.41 33.00 24.22
C GLY A 551 -22.34 32.61 25.71
N ALA A 552 -23.38 31.97 26.26
CA ALA A 552 -23.44 31.56 27.67
C ALA A 552 -22.61 30.29 28.01
N GLY A 553 -22.07 29.60 26.99
CA GLY A 553 -21.37 28.30 27.14
C GLY A 553 -19.93 28.29 26.67
N THR A 554 -19.09 29.29 27.02
CA THR A 554 -17.67 29.30 26.58
C THR A 554 -16.77 28.42 27.41
N VAL A 555 -16.01 27.57 26.76
CA VAL A 555 -14.89 26.79 27.33
C VAL A 555 -13.60 27.20 26.62
N ALA A 556 -12.51 27.31 27.34
CA ALA A 556 -11.20 27.71 26.78
C ALA A 556 -10.73 26.74 25.68
N GLY A 557 -10.42 27.30 24.51
CA GLY A 557 -9.96 26.49 23.33
C GLY A 557 -11.08 26.12 22.35
N VAL A 558 -12.34 26.41 22.65
CA VAL A 558 -13.46 26.16 21.77
C VAL A 558 -13.98 27.50 21.26
N ASN A 559 -14.02 27.71 19.97
CA ASN A 559 -14.61 28.90 19.40
C ASN A 559 -16.15 28.81 19.42
N GLN A 560 -16.83 29.97 19.33
CA GLN A 560 -18.29 30.04 19.43
C GLN A 560 -19.00 29.17 18.40
N SER A 561 -18.43 29.03 17.17
CA SER A 561 -19.00 28.20 16.12
C SER A 561 -19.01 26.73 16.45
N HIS A 562 -18.02 26.23 17.19
CA HIS A 562 -17.98 24.85 17.68
C HIS A 562 -19.08 24.58 18.72
N VAL A 563 -19.30 25.52 19.60
CA VAL A 563 -20.38 25.49 20.61
C VAL A 563 -21.75 25.46 19.91
N ASP A 564 -21.91 26.29 18.90
CA ASP A 564 -23.15 26.47 18.18
C ASP A 564 -23.57 25.21 17.41
N ALA A 565 -22.61 24.57 16.76
CA ALA A 565 -22.84 23.31 16.06
C ALA A 565 -23.16 22.14 17.01
N ALA A 566 -22.44 22.05 18.16
CA ALA A 566 -22.71 21.01 19.18
C ALA A 566 -24.13 21.12 19.71
N ASN A 567 -24.53 22.30 19.97
CA ASN A 567 -25.84 22.56 20.55
C ASN A 567 -26.98 22.19 19.60
N GLN A 568 -26.84 22.48 18.32
CA GLN A 568 -27.87 22.11 17.35
C GLN A 568 -27.95 20.61 17.15
N VAL A 569 -26.84 19.92 17.03
CA VAL A 569 -26.85 18.46 16.90
C VAL A 569 -27.52 17.83 18.13
N ARG A 570 -27.20 18.28 19.32
CA ARG A 570 -27.81 17.73 20.55
C ARG A 570 -29.27 18.12 20.75
N PHE A 571 -29.61 19.34 20.40
CA PHE A 571 -30.98 19.80 20.45
C PHE A 571 -31.88 19.01 19.50
N LEU A 572 -31.43 18.80 18.27
CA LEU A 572 -32.17 17.99 17.29
C LEU A 572 -32.16 16.50 17.67
N ALA A 573 -31.13 16.01 18.33
CA ALA A 573 -31.09 14.67 18.91
C ALA A 573 -32.04 14.48 20.09
N GLY A 574 -32.42 15.50 20.79
CA GLY A 574 -33.36 15.46 21.92
C GLY A 574 -34.83 15.70 21.57
N LEU A 575 -35.12 16.19 20.36
CA LEU A 575 -36.49 16.39 19.88
C LEU A 575 -36.84 15.34 18.84
N PRO A 576 -38.08 14.81 18.84
CA PRO A 576 -38.56 14.07 17.70
C PRO A 576 -38.52 14.97 16.46
N ILE A 577 -37.63 14.70 15.51
CA ILE A 577 -37.44 15.50 14.28
C ILE A 577 -38.74 15.60 13.51
N SER A 578 -39.59 14.57 13.58
CA SER A 578 -40.95 14.59 13.06
C SER A 578 -41.77 15.77 13.60
N SER A 579 -41.55 16.15 14.84
CA SER A 579 -42.24 17.28 15.48
C SER A 579 -41.78 18.62 14.96
N VAL A 580 -40.48 18.75 14.74
CA VAL A 580 -39.88 20.00 14.30
C VAL A 580 -40.18 20.29 12.83
N LEU A 581 -40.27 19.26 12.00
CA LEU A 581 -40.55 19.34 10.57
C LEU A 581 -42.02 19.50 10.27
N ALA A 582 -42.87 18.81 10.99
CA ALA A 582 -44.32 18.98 10.86
C ALA A 582 -44.80 20.36 11.36
N ALA A 583 -44.06 20.98 12.26
CA ALA A 583 -44.31 22.33 12.69
C ALA A 583 -43.90 23.40 11.66
N GLY A 584 -43.27 23.03 10.54
CA GLY A 584 -42.75 23.98 9.54
C GLY A 584 -41.61 24.85 10.05
N LEU A 585 -41.02 24.46 11.16
CA LEU A 585 -39.91 25.19 11.82
C LEU A 585 -38.58 24.94 11.11
N ILE A 586 -38.50 23.89 10.32
CA ILE A 586 -37.39 23.63 9.42
C ILE A 586 -37.94 23.78 8.00
N PRO A 587 -37.49 24.72 7.20
CA PRO A 587 -37.91 24.78 5.80
C PRO A 587 -37.56 23.46 5.11
N VAL A 588 -38.52 22.95 4.33
CA VAL A 588 -38.28 21.83 3.41
C VAL A 588 -37.02 22.20 2.63
N LEU A 589 -36.02 21.33 2.69
CA LEU A 589 -34.69 21.54 2.09
C LEU A 589 -34.82 22.23 0.72
N PRO A 590 -34.37 23.47 0.55
CA PRO A 590 -34.11 24.00 -0.78
C PRO A 590 -33.12 23.07 -1.48
N ALA A 591 -33.21 23.02 -2.80
CA ALA A 591 -32.21 22.32 -3.59
C ALA A 591 -30.81 22.63 -3.00
N LEU A 592 -30.13 21.61 -2.54
CA LEU A 592 -28.86 21.77 -1.85
C LEU A 592 -27.89 22.46 -2.81
N PRO A 593 -27.11 23.44 -2.37
CA PRO A 593 -26.09 24.03 -3.21
C PRO A 593 -25.08 22.97 -3.64
N ASP A 594 -24.45 23.17 -4.79
CA ASP A 594 -23.52 22.27 -5.48
C ASP A 594 -22.22 21.97 -4.68
N TRP A 595 -22.32 21.81 -3.39
CA TRP A 595 -21.18 21.61 -2.50
C TRP A 595 -20.89 20.14 -2.37
N GLN A 596 -19.68 19.77 -2.78
CA GLN A 596 -19.25 18.39 -2.84
C GLN A 596 -18.18 18.18 -1.77
N GLN A 597 -18.43 17.24 -0.89
CA GLN A 597 -17.50 16.89 0.17
C GLN A 597 -16.82 15.57 -0.14
N GLN A 598 -15.52 15.54 0.07
CA GLN A 598 -14.72 14.35 -0.08
C GLN A 598 -13.66 14.28 1.01
N PHE A 599 -13.22 13.08 1.33
CA PHE A 599 -12.02 12.90 2.12
C PHE A 599 -10.80 13.25 1.26
N GLN A 600 -9.87 14.00 1.84
CA GLN A 600 -8.58 14.31 1.21
C GLN A 600 -7.47 14.06 2.21
N SER A 601 -6.40 13.44 1.73
CA SER A 601 -5.13 13.34 2.43
C SER A 601 -4.06 13.96 1.54
N TRP A 602 -3.43 15.00 2.05
CA TRP A 602 -2.35 15.71 1.39
C TRP A 602 -1.06 15.44 2.13
N ASN A 603 -0.04 15.08 1.36
CA ASN A 603 1.29 14.91 1.91
C ASN A 603 2.28 15.56 0.94
N ARG A 604 3.05 16.52 1.42
CA ARG A 604 4.22 17.07 0.74
C ARG A 604 5.43 16.82 1.61
N SER A 605 6.46 16.22 1.04
CA SER A 605 7.71 15.94 1.73
C SER A 605 8.88 16.42 0.89
N GLU A 606 9.69 17.28 1.47
CA GLU A 606 10.97 17.71 0.92
C GLU A 606 12.09 17.13 1.77
N ASN A 607 13.01 16.36 1.15
CA ASN A 607 14.14 15.78 1.85
C ASN A 607 15.44 16.25 1.21
N GLU A 608 16.37 16.65 2.05
CA GLU A 608 17.75 16.93 1.69
C GLU A 608 18.66 15.97 2.44
N THR A 609 19.45 15.18 1.72
CA THR A 609 20.28 14.13 2.31
C THR A 609 21.75 14.37 1.94
N PHE A 610 22.62 14.40 2.93
CA PHE A 610 24.07 14.33 2.78
C PHE A 610 24.58 13.03 3.39
N GLY A 611 25.42 12.29 2.65
CA GLY A 611 26.00 11.02 3.09
C GLY A 611 27.50 10.95 2.90
N LEU A 612 28.21 10.39 3.89
CA LEU A 612 29.61 10.03 3.80
C LEU A 612 29.75 8.53 4.09
N PHE A 613 30.43 7.77 3.22
CA PHE A 613 30.58 6.33 3.37
C PHE A 613 31.96 5.84 3.03
N VAL A 614 32.33 4.72 3.66
CA VAL A 614 33.55 3.97 3.37
C VAL A 614 33.32 2.50 3.67
N GLU A 615 33.83 1.62 2.80
CA GLU A 615 33.92 0.19 3.04
C GLU A 615 35.31 -0.31 2.60
N THR A 616 35.93 -1.16 3.40
CA THR A 616 37.22 -1.75 3.13
C THR A 616 37.18 -3.26 3.22
N GLN A 617 37.88 -3.92 2.33
CA GLN A 617 38.11 -5.36 2.35
C GLN A 617 39.60 -5.60 2.61
N THR A 618 39.90 -6.38 3.62
CA THR A 618 41.25 -6.67 4.04
C THR A 618 41.51 -8.17 4.09
N GLU A 619 42.47 -8.64 3.32
CA GLU A 619 42.94 -10.04 3.39
C GLU A 619 43.64 -10.30 4.73
N LEU A 620 43.23 -11.38 5.40
CA LEU A 620 43.71 -11.77 6.71
C LEU A 620 44.69 -12.94 6.60
N GLU A 621 45.89 -12.79 7.11
CA GLU A 621 46.86 -13.89 7.22
C GLU A 621 46.56 -14.74 8.48
N ASN A 622 45.41 -15.35 8.57
CA ASN A 622 45.10 -16.21 9.71
C ASN A 622 44.39 -17.50 9.23
N ARG A 623 44.37 -18.53 10.09
CA ARG A 623 43.79 -19.82 9.76
C ARG A 623 42.27 -19.86 9.82
N TRP A 624 41.63 -18.82 10.39
CA TRP A 624 40.19 -18.86 10.66
C TRP A 624 39.34 -18.12 9.60
N PHE A 625 39.88 -16.99 9.10
CA PHE A 625 39.21 -16.15 8.14
C PHE A 625 40.21 -15.66 7.09
N ASP A 626 39.74 -15.53 5.86
CA ASP A 626 40.53 -15.05 4.73
C ASP A 626 40.35 -13.56 4.50
N THR A 627 39.14 -13.05 4.70
CA THR A 627 38.84 -11.63 4.45
C THR A 627 38.07 -11.03 5.61
N LEU A 628 38.29 -9.76 5.88
CA LEU A 628 37.53 -8.90 6.75
C LEU A 628 37.00 -7.72 5.94
N THR A 629 35.70 -7.58 5.86
CA THR A 629 35.02 -6.38 5.31
C THR A 629 34.52 -5.52 6.45
N LEU A 630 34.91 -4.24 6.42
CA LEU A 630 34.41 -3.22 7.36
C LEU A 630 33.81 -2.05 6.60
N GLY A 631 32.54 -1.76 6.85
CA GLY A 631 31.83 -0.65 6.22
C GLY A 631 31.15 0.25 7.22
N GLY A 632 31.07 1.53 6.91
CA GLY A 632 30.35 2.52 7.70
C GLY A 632 29.84 3.67 6.83
N ARG A 633 28.68 4.18 7.17
CA ARG A 633 28.08 5.36 6.54
C ARG A 633 27.39 6.23 7.57
N PHE A 634 27.57 7.52 7.40
CA PHE A 634 26.84 8.56 8.13
C PHE A 634 25.98 9.34 7.14
N ASN A 635 24.69 9.51 7.45
CA ASN A 635 23.76 10.38 6.73
C ASN A 635 23.29 11.50 7.67
N SER A 636 23.18 12.70 7.12
CA SER A 636 22.43 13.81 7.69
C SER A 636 21.28 14.13 6.75
N ILE A 637 20.06 14.05 7.27
CA ILE A 637 18.81 14.22 6.50
C ILE A 637 18.04 15.36 7.14
N THR A 638 17.72 16.39 6.36
CA THR A 638 16.70 17.39 6.73
C THR A 638 15.42 17.05 5.99
N GLN A 639 14.39 16.71 6.74
CA GLN A 639 13.06 16.39 6.22
C GLN A 639 12.09 17.48 6.61
N THR A 640 11.38 18.04 5.62
CA THR A 640 10.33 19.04 5.80
C THR A 640 9.03 18.53 5.22
N ASP A 641 8.04 18.35 6.10
CA ASP A 641 6.76 17.75 5.73
C ASP A 641 5.59 18.71 6.00
N PHE A 642 4.63 18.66 5.10
CA PHE A 642 3.27 19.10 5.30
C PHE A 642 2.34 17.89 5.12
N VAL A 643 1.65 17.51 6.17
CA VAL A 643 0.71 16.39 6.14
C VAL A 643 -0.64 16.84 6.67
N PHE A 644 -1.68 16.64 5.90
CA PHE A 644 -3.06 16.95 6.27
C PHE A 644 -3.99 15.83 5.79
N SER A 645 -4.92 15.43 6.63
CA SER A 645 -6.00 14.53 6.25
C SER A 645 -7.31 15.01 6.83
N GLY A 646 -8.38 14.99 6.03
CA GLY A 646 -9.70 15.42 6.50
C GLY A 646 -10.77 15.45 5.42
N ILE A 647 -11.99 15.77 5.82
CA ILE A 647 -13.08 15.98 4.87
C ILE A 647 -13.09 17.43 4.47
N THR A 648 -12.96 17.70 3.19
CA THR A 648 -12.87 19.04 2.62
C THR A 648 -13.85 19.21 1.46
N ASP A 649 -14.14 20.46 1.12
CA ASP A 649 -14.86 20.79 -0.10
C ASP A 649 -14.02 20.44 -1.32
N ILE A 650 -14.64 19.85 -2.35
CA ILE A 650 -13.98 19.40 -3.57
C ILE A 650 -13.31 20.56 -4.33
N SER A 651 -13.80 21.78 -4.18
CA SER A 651 -13.22 22.97 -4.79
C SER A 651 -11.89 23.40 -4.14
N GLN A 652 -11.60 22.90 -2.95
CA GLN A 652 -10.34 23.22 -2.27
C GLN A 652 -9.18 22.54 -2.94
N SER A 653 -8.17 23.31 -3.25
CA SER A 653 -6.93 22.83 -3.87
C SER A 653 -5.74 23.44 -3.14
N LEU A 654 -4.61 22.72 -3.14
CA LEU A 654 -3.35 23.26 -2.60
C LEU A 654 -2.81 24.45 -3.38
N ALA A 655 -3.16 24.61 -4.65
CA ALA A 655 -2.70 25.74 -5.45
C ALA A 655 -3.15 27.12 -4.92
N GLY A 656 -4.23 27.12 -4.11
CA GLY A 656 -4.71 28.32 -3.41
C GLY A 656 -4.46 28.29 -1.90
N TYR A 657 -3.61 27.37 -1.43
CA TYR A 657 -3.38 27.19 -0.01
C TYR A 657 -2.72 28.43 0.62
N ASN A 658 -3.37 28.96 1.62
CA ASN A 658 -2.94 30.15 2.37
C ASN A 658 -2.78 29.89 3.87
N GLY A 659 -2.59 28.62 4.28
CA GLY A 659 -2.53 28.22 5.69
C GLY A 659 -3.90 27.84 6.27
N THR A 660 -4.96 27.80 5.43
CA THR A 660 -6.30 27.36 5.86
C THR A 660 -6.94 26.49 4.79
N LEU A 661 -7.64 25.43 5.20
CA LEU A 661 -8.54 24.66 4.37
C LEU A 661 -9.96 24.79 4.93
N ASN A 662 -10.92 25.15 4.09
CA ASN A 662 -12.31 25.43 4.51
C ASN A 662 -12.42 26.48 5.64
N GLY A 663 -11.47 27.43 5.72
CA GLY A 663 -11.45 28.41 6.81
C GLY A 663 -10.82 27.91 8.12
N PHE A 664 -10.42 26.63 8.19
CA PHE A 664 -9.73 26.07 9.35
C PHE A 664 -8.21 26.13 9.17
N PRO A 665 -7.46 26.48 10.22
CA PRO A 665 -6.00 26.42 10.17
C PRO A 665 -5.57 24.97 9.94
N THR A 666 -4.66 24.80 9.01
CA THR A 666 -3.98 23.51 8.79
C THR A 666 -2.71 23.43 9.62
N PRO A 667 -2.15 22.25 9.83
CA PRO A 667 -0.84 22.13 10.46
C PRO A 667 0.20 22.94 9.67
N PRO A 668 1.13 23.61 10.33
CA PRO A 668 2.26 24.24 9.66
C PRO A 668 3.17 23.16 9.05
N GLU A 669 3.96 23.52 8.06
CA GLU A 669 5.11 22.73 7.65
C GLU A 669 6.02 22.49 8.86
N GLN A 670 6.46 21.26 9.03
CA GLN A 670 7.31 20.85 10.13
C GLN A 670 8.61 20.28 9.57
N SER A 671 9.72 20.62 10.21
CA SER A 671 11.02 20.13 9.80
C SER A 671 11.71 19.38 10.92
N VAL A 672 12.42 18.32 10.57
CA VAL A 672 13.23 17.53 11.49
C VAL A 672 14.58 17.21 10.85
N ASP A 673 15.64 17.29 11.64
CA ASP A 673 16.99 16.87 11.27
C ASP A 673 17.24 15.47 11.85
N LEU A 674 17.53 14.51 10.99
CA LEU A 674 17.82 13.14 11.32
C LEU A 674 19.28 12.84 11.01
N ASN A 675 19.99 12.20 11.95
CA ASN A 675 21.37 11.79 11.79
C ASN A 675 21.45 10.27 11.95
N GLU A 676 21.84 9.58 10.92
CA GLU A 676 21.81 8.13 10.85
C GLU A 676 23.23 7.57 10.69
N PHE A 677 23.50 6.48 11.39
CA PHE A 677 24.72 5.72 11.22
C PHE A 677 24.38 4.26 10.89
N THR A 678 24.84 3.79 9.72
CA THR A 678 24.77 2.40 9.30
C THR A 678 26.16 1.80 9.21
N GLY A 679 26.27 0.49 9.38
CA GLY A 679 27.58 -0.15 9.34
C GLY A 679 27.48 -1.66 9.14
N ARG A 680 28.60 -2.23 8.72
CA ARG A 680 28.69 -3.64 8.36
C ARG A 680 30.06 -4.21 8.75
N ILE A 681 30.03 -5.46 9.22
CA ILE A 681 31.22 -6.28 9.45
C ILE A 681 30.98 -7.64 8.81
N ILE A 682 31.86 -8.09 7.92
CA ILE A 682 31.83 -9.44 7.33
C ILE A 682 33.18 -10.10 7.56
N LEU A 683 33.12 -11.35 7.96
CA LEU A 683 34.28 -12.25 8.02
C LEU A 683 33.94 -13.46 7.15
N ASP A 684 34.81 -13.72 6.18
CA ASP A 684 34.63 -14.86 5.29
C ASP A 684 35.84 -15.81 5.28
N LYS A 685 35.56 -17.04 4.88
CA LYS A 685 36.53 -18.12 4.78
C LYS A 685 36.20 -18.97 3.56
N LYS A 686 37.13 -19.04 2.61
CA LYS A 686 37.08 -19.98 1.48
C LYS A 686 37.76 -21.26 1.89
N LEU A 687 37.04 -22.37 1.81
CA LEU A 687 37.56 -23.70 2.11
C LEU A 687 38.33 -24.26 0.89
N ASP A 688 39.11 -25.33 1.12
CA ASP A 688 39.95 -25.97 0.08
C ASP A 688 39.11 -26.52 -1.12
N ASP A 689 37.82 -26.82 -0.91
CA ASP A 689 36.89 -27.27 -1.95
C ASP A 689 36.18 -26.12 -2.69
N GLY A 690 36.56 -24.88 -2.40
CA GLY A 690 35.99 -23.67 -2.96
C GLY A 690 34.71 -23.16 -2.24
N THR A 691 34.22 -23.86 -1.23
CA THR A 691 33.05 -23.40 -0.44
C THR A 691 33.40 -22.15 0.36
N LEU A 692 32.60 -21.10 0.19
CA LEU A 692 32.67 -19.90 1.00
C LEU A 692 31.78 -20.05 2.26
N LEU A 693 32.35 -19.78 3.43
CA LEU A 693 31.63 -19.60 4.68
C LEU A 693 31.76 -18.13 5.09
N TYR A 694 30.67 -17.51 5.53
CA TYR A 694 30.73 -16.13 6.00
C TYR A 694 29.88 -15.92 7.27
N VAL A 695 30.30 -14.93 8.06
CA VAL A 695 29.55 -14.41 9.21
C VAL A 695 29.47 -12.91 9.05
N LYS A 696 28.28 -12.36 9.21
CA LYS A 696 27.99 -10.94 8.96
C LYS A 696 27.22 -10.34 10.13
N ALA A 697 27.56 -9.11 10.48
CA ALA A 697 26.79 -8.26 11.38
C ALA A 697 26.56 -6.90 10.72
N ASP A 698 25.30 -6.52 10.58
CA ASP A 698 24.88 -5.27 9.93
C ASP A 698 23.99 -4.44 10.85
N ARG A 699 24.12 -3.12 10.74
CA ARG A 699 23.17 -2.14 11.25
C ARG A 699 22.54 -1.38 10.09
N GLY A 700 21.23 -1.51 9.94
CA GLY A 700 20.40 -0.74 9.00
C GLY A 700 19.47 0.22 9.72
N ILE A 701 19.05 1.29 9.04
CA ILE A 701 18.11 2.27 9.57
C ILE A 701 17.09 2.61 8.49
N LYS A 702 15.84 2.82 8.93
CA LYS A 702 14.78 3.48 8.18
C LYS A 702 14.39 4.75 8.92
N SER A 703 14.44 5.88 8.23
CA SER A 703 14.16 7.19 8.81
C SER A 703 12.77 7.28 9.43
N GLY A 704 12.65 8.08 10.48
CA GLY A 704 11.38 8.52 11.02
C GLY A 704 10.64 9.47 10.07
N GLY A 705 9.48 9.94 10.50
CA GLY A 705 8.67 10.88 9.74
C GLY A 705 7.47 11.39 10.54
N PHE A 706 6.67 12.24 9.92
CA PHE A 706 5.48 12.79 10.57
C PHE A 706 4.25 11.95 10.28
N ASN A 707 3.46 11.69 11.33
CA ASN A 707 2.21 10.95 11.21
C ASN A 707 1.13 11.79 10.50
N PRO A 708 0.46 11.26 9.48
CA PRO A 708 -0.72 11.91 8.93
C PRO A 708 -1.86 11.84 9.95
N THR A 709 -2.10 12.92 10.67
CA THR A 709 -3.18 12.97 11.66
C THR A 709 -4.38 13.74 11.14
N THR A 710 -5.58 13.18 11.32
CA THR A 710 -6.85 13.78 10.89
C THR A 710 -7.42 14.80 11.87
N ASN A 711 -6.87 14.94 13.07
CA ASN A 711 -7.55 15.53 14.20
C ASN A 711 -6.71 16.52 14.97
N LEU A 712 -5.80 17.23 14.28
CA LEU A 712 -5.02 18.27 14.93
C LEU A 712 -5.91 19.46 15.27
N LEU A 713 -5.90 19.86 16.53
CA LEU A 713 -6.45 21.14 16.94
C LEU A 713 -5.58 22.29 16.41
N PRO A 714 -6.15 23.47 16.19
CA PRO A 714 -5.36 24.63 15.81
C PRO A 714 -4.18 24.85 16.77
N GLY A 715 -2.96 24.75 16.24
CA GLY A 715 -1.72 24.92 17.01
C GLY A 715 -1.10 23.64 17.58
N GLU A 716 -1.70 22.48 17.37
CA GLU A 716 -1.05 21.20 17.65
C GLU A 716 -0.10 20.81 16.51
N ASN A 717 1.03 20.23 16.88
CA ASN A 717 1.99 19.67 15.94
C ASN A 717 1.66 18.21 15.66
N GLN A 718 2.00 17.76 14.47
CA GLN A 718 1.94 16.33 14.14
C GLN A 718 2.90 15.54 15.01
N SER A 719 2.52 14.30 15.35
CA SER A 719 3.42 13.41 16.09
C SER A 719 4.52 12.89 15.16
N LEU A 720 5.76 12.96 15.64
CA LEU A 720 6.89 12.33 15.00
C LEU A 720 6.85 10.82 15.28
N VAL A 721 7.10 10.03 14.27
CA VAL A 721 7.35 8.58 14.34
C VAL A 721 8.86 8.39 14.39
N ASP A 722 9.32 7.60 15.33
CA ASP A 722 10.75 7.36 15.52
C ASP A 722 11.37 6.55 14.37
N GLU A 723 12.68 6.61 14.25
CA GLU A 723 13.44 5.79 13.31
C GLU A 723 13.29 4.28 13.64
N GLU A 724 13.39 3.46 12.62
CA GLU A 724 13.41 2.00 12.71
C GLU A 724 14.86 1.52 12.56
N VAL A 725 15.36 0.80 13.56
CA VAL A 725 16.75 0.34 13.61
C VAL A 725 16.81 -1.18 13.56
N HIS A 726 17.54 -1.71 12.59
CA HIS A 726 17.77 -3.13 12.38
C HIS A 726 19.18 -3.53 12.78
N ASN A 727 19.32 -4.51 13.65
CA ASN A 727 20.59 -5.14 13.97
C ASN A 727 20.53 -6.60 13.55
N ILE A 728 21.21 -6.92 12.44
CA ILE A 728 21.17 -8.24 11.82
C ILE A 728 22.47 -8.98 12.05
N PHE A 729 22.33 -10.24 12.46
CA PHE A 729 23.41 -11.22 12.47
C PHE A 729 23.08 -12.33 11.47
N GLU A 730 24.02 -12.69 10.60
CA GLU A 730 23.83 -13.67 9.54
C GLU A 730 25.03 -14.60 9.44
N VAL A 731 24.76 -15.88 9.21
CA VAL A 731 25.74 -16.89 8.86
C VAL A 731 25.30 -17.55 7.57
N GLY A 732 26.18 -17.61 6.60
CA GLY A 732 25.85 -18.21 5.32
C GLY A 732 26.97 -19.03 4.71
N THR A 733 26.62 -19.80 3.70
CA THR A 733 27.54 -20.61 2.90
C THR A 733 27.15 -20.56 1.43
N LYS A 734 28.17 -20.56 0.59
CA LYS A 734 28.03 -20.67 -0.86
C LYS A 734 29.03 -21.69 -1.38
N GLY A 735 28.60 -22.57 -2.27
CA GLY A 735 29.50 -23.58 -2.79
C GLY A 735 28.97 -24.28 -4.03
N THR A 736 29.92 -24.84 -4.76
CA THR A 736 29.66 -25.66 -5.94
C THR A 736 30.16 -27.08 -5.69
N TYR A 737 29.28 -28.06 -5.81
CA TYR A 737 29.51 -29.45 -5.43
C TYR A 737 29.32 -30.38 -6.62
N MET A 738 29.59 -31.67 -6.41
CA MET A 738 29.38 -32.75 -7.43
C MET A 738 30.12 -32.48 -8.75
N GLY A 739 31.34 -31.89 -8.68
CA GLY A 739 32.12 -31.60 -9.88
C GLY A 739 31.55 -30.48 -10.76
N GLY A 740 30.80 -29.52 -10.16
CA GLY A 740 30.18 -28.40 -10.86
C GLY A 740 28.67 -28.57 -11.08
N ALA A 741 28.10 -29.74 -10.79
CA ALA A 741 26.71 -30.04 -11.10
C ALA A 741 25.70 -29.45 -10.08
N LEU A 742 26.13 -29.14 -8.87
CA LEU A 742 25.25 -28.57 -7.83
C LEU A 742 25.85 -27.28 -7.26
N GLN A 743 25.17 -26.17 -7.45
CA GLN A 743 25.42 -24.92 -6.75
C GLN A 743 24.43 -24.78 -5.61
N LEU A 744 24.91 -24.47 -4.39
CA LEU A 744 24.08 -24.36 -3.19
C LEU A 744 24.49 -23.12 -2.41
N ASN A 745 23.53 -22.20 -2.18
CA ASN A 745 23.70 -21.02 -1.38
C ASN A 745 22.68 -21.02 -0.24
N SER A 746 23.11 -20.80 0.99
CA SER A 746 22.18 -20.73 2.12
C SER A 746 22.60 -19.68 3.15
N ALA A 747 21.61 -19.14 3.85
CA ALA A 747 21.82 -18.20 4.92
C ALA A 747 20.82 -18.43 6.07
N VAL A 748 21.31 -18.26 7.30
CA VAL A 748 20.51 -18.17 8.51
C VAL A 748 20.71 -16.79 9.08
N PHE A 749 19.64 -16.11 9.45
CA PHE A 749 19.72 -14.74 9.96
C PHE A 749 18.83 -14.52 11.17
N TRP A 750 19.22 -13.55 12.00
CA TRP A 750 18.49 -13.01 13.13
C TRP A 750 18.53 -11.49 13.03
N ASN A 751 17.37 -10.86 13.12
CA ASN A 751 17.21 -9.42 13.04
C ASN A 751 16.42 -8.93 14.25
N ALA A 752 17.10 -8.20 15.13
CA ALA A 752 16.44 -7.47 16.22
C ALA A 752 16.10 -6.06 15.71
N VAL A 753 14.82 -5.78 15.58
CA VAL A 753 14.31 -4.50 15.10
C VAL A 753 13.83 -3.69 16.28
N THR A 754 14.41 -2.51 16.46
CA THR A 754 13.91 -1.54 17.43
C THR A 754 13.10 -0.47 16.73
N GLY A 755 11.87 -0.27 17.20
CA GLY A 755 10.99 0.77 16.71
C GLY A 755 10.45 0.53 15.30
N MET A 756 10.17 -0.73 14.90
CA MET A 756 9.57 -1.02 13.60
C MET A 756 8.30 -0.19 13.38
N GLN A 757 8.22 0.46 12.23
CA GLN A 757 7.10 1.32 11.86
C GLN A 757 5.96 0.48 11.31
N LEU A 758 4.95 0.25 12.14
CA LEU A 758 3.73 -0.49 11.82
C LEU A 758 2.57 0.48 11.63
N ASN A 759 1.54 0.03 10.94
CA ASN A 759 0.40 0.85 10.57
C ASN A 759 -0.92 0.27 11.08
N LYS A 760 -1.83 1.15 11.47
CA LYS A 760 -3.24 0.84 11.68
C LYS A 760 -4.10 1.97 11.10
N ILE A 761 -5.31 1.64 10.69
CA ILE A 761 -6.25 2.63 10.16
C ILE A 761 -7.26 2.97 11.25
N ILE A 762 -7.30 4.24 11.64
CA ILE A 762 -8.26 4.78 12.59
C ILE A 762 -9.14 5.80 11.88
N GLY A 763 -10.43 5.52 11.83
CA GLY A 763 -11.35 6.32 11.01
C GLY A 763 -11.05 6.14 9.52
N LEU A 764 -10.57 7.16 8.84
CA LEU A 764 -10.11 7.11 7.45
C LEU A 764 -8.61 7.38 7.32
N ALA A 765 -7.93 7.65 8.43
CA ALA A 765 -6.51 7.99 8.42
C ALA A 765 -5.65 6.80 8.80
N SER A 766 -4.54 6.71 8.12
CA SER A 766 -3.44 5.85 8.49
C SER A 766 -2.71 6.44 9.70
N GLN A 767 -2.44 5.64 10.70
CA GLN A 767 -1.61 5.99 11.84
C GLN A 767 -0.45 5.02 11.94
N THR A 768 0.76 5.55 11.88
CA THR A 768 1.98 4.78 12.10
C THR A 768 2.39 4.83 13.56
N PHE A 769 2.85 3.71 14.08
CA PHE A 769 3.37 3.56 15.43
C PHE A 769 4.63 2.70 15.42
N ASN A 770 5.46 2.84 16.43
CA ASN A 770 6.68 2.05 16.57
C ASN A 770 6.48 0.85 17.52
N SER A 771 7.03 -0.30 17.15
CA SER A 771 7.07 -1.51 17.99
C SER A 771 8.39 -2.24 17.77
N ASP A 772 8.92 -2.86 18.82
CA ASP A 772 10.06 -3.75 18.67
C ASP A 772 9.61 -5.09 18.09
N VAL A 773 10.44 -5.68 17.23
CA VAL A 773 10.15 -6.93 16.53
C VAL A 773 11.39 -7.80 16.41
N ASP A 774 11.25 -9.08 16.67
CA ASP A 774 12.28 -10.08 16.39
C ASP A 774 11.92 -10.86 15.12
N ILE A 775 12.84 -10.90 14.16
CA ILE A 775 12.68 -11.65 12.91
C ILE A 775 13.85 -12.62 12.78
N SER A 776 13.58 -13.86 12.44
CA SER A 776 14.63 -14.84 12.12
C SER A 776 14.21 -15.72 10.95
N GLY A 777 15.19 -16.27 10.25
CA GLY A 777 14.87 -17.10 9.11
C GLY A 777 16.04 -17.90 8.56
N PHE A 778 15.67 -18.77 7.62
CA PHE A 778 16.57 -19.60 6.82
C PHE A 778 16.22 -19.43 5.35
N GLU A 779 17.21 -19.24 4.52
CA GLU A 779 17.10 -19.10 3.07
C GLU A 779 17.95 -20.15 2.38
N LEU A 780 17.44 -20.67 1.26
CA LEU A 780 18.12 -21.68 0.46
C LEU A 780 17.90 -21.40 -1.03
N GLU A 781 18.98 -21.40 -1.77
CA GLU A 781 19.00 -21.40 -3.23
C GLU A 781 19.83 -22.57 -3.72
N ALA A 782 19.29 -23.36 -4.62
CA ALA A 782 19.98 -24.48 -5.23
C ALA A 782 19.76 -24.50 -6.75
N LEU A 783 20.84 -24.69 -7.49
CA LEU A 783 20.83 -24.99 -8.93
C LEU A 783 21.52 -26.34 -9.14
N PHE A 784 20.80 -27.29 -9.72
CA PHE A 784 21.28 -28.62 -9.96
C PHE A 784 21.22 -28.97 -11.45
N THR A 785 22.36 -29.15 -12.07
CA THR A 785 22.55 -29.50 -13.48
C THR A 785 23.20 -30.87 -13.57
N PRO A 786 22.42 -31.98 -13.40
CA PRO A 786 22.99 -33.33 -13.37
C PRO A 786 23.62 -33.76 -14.71
N ASN A 787 23.23 -33.12 -15.80
CA ASN A 787 23.73 -33.34 -17.13
C ASN A 787 23.48 -32.10 -18.02
N ALA A 788 24.00 -32.07 -19.22
CA ALA A 788 23.89 -30.98 -20.18
C ALA A 788 22.45 -30.68 -20.64
N TYR A 789 21.46 -31.54 -20.32
CA TYR A 789 20.09 -31.46 -20.83
C TYR A 789 19.06 -31.16 -19.77
N SER A 790 19.44 -31.05 -18.50
CA SER A 790 18.49 -30.89 -17.38
C SER A 790 19.00 -29.93 -16.34
N ARG A 791 18.19 -28.99 -15.98
CA ARG A 791 18.45 -27.99 -14.95
C ARG A 791 17.29 -27.95 -13.96
N PHE A 792 17.59 -28.00 -12.67
CA PHE A 792 16.60 -27.91 -11.60
C PHE A 792 17.01 -26.78 -10.67
N ASN A 793 16.09 -25.88 -10.40
CA ASN A 793 16.30 -24.82 -9.43
C ASN A 793 15.32 -24.95 -8.26
N PHE A 794 15.78 -24.60 -7.09
CA PHE A 794 14.99 -24.45 -5.87
C PHE A 794 15.34 -23.14 -5.20
N VAL A 795 14.32 -22.39 -4.83
CA VAL A 795 14.44 -21.16 -4.05
C VAL A 795 13.43 -21.24 -2.92
N GLY A 796 13.87 -21.09 -1.68
CA GLY A 796 12.98 -21.20 -0.53
C GLY A 796 13.41 -20.37 0.66
N ALA A 797 12.43 -19.94 1.45
CA ALA A 797 12.63 -19.24 2.70
C ALA A 797 11.69 -19.78 3.79
N TYR A 798 12.21 -19.85 5.00
CA TYR A 798 11.47 -19.99 6.23
C TYR A 798 11.72 -18.77 7.09
N ASN A 799 10.66 -18.04 7.48
CA ASN A 799 10.74 -16.84 8.27
C ASN A 799 9.84 -16.94 9.50
N THR A 800 10.31 -16.47 10.62
CA THR A 800 9.48 -16.22 11.80
C THR A 800 9.59 -14.74 12.16
N SER A 801 8.48 -14.16 12.60
CA SER A 801 8.44 -12.79 13.09
C SER A 801 7.55 -12.69 14.31
N GLU A 802 8.00 -12.00 15.34
CA GLU A 802 7.27 -11.84 16.61
C GLU A 802 7.40 -10.40 17.11
N LEU A 803 6.26 -9.78 17.45
CA LEU A 803 6.27 -8.49 18.13
C LEU A 803 6.81 -8.67 19.55
N ALA A 804 7.65 -7.76 20.00
CA ALA A 804 8.29 -7.79 21.30
C ALA A 804 7.71 -6.71 22.23
N GLY A 805 6.70 -7.08 23.01
CA GLY A 805 6.22 -6.25 24.12
C GLY A 805 5.39 -5.03 23.72
N TYR A 806 4.50 -5.17 22.77
CA TYR A 806 3.58 -4.12 22.34
C TYR A 806 2.15 -4.37 22.81
N GLU A 807 1.51 -3.34 23.34
CA GLU A 807 0.13 -3.38 23.77
C GLU A 807 -0.70 -2.33 23.02
N ASP A 808 -1.80 -2.73 22.40
CA ASP A 808 -2.69 -1.82 21.68
C ASP A 808 -4.13 -2.39 21.61
N TYR A 809 -5.07 -1.55 21.22
CA TYR A 809 -6.43 -1.99 20.91
C TYR A 809 -6.60 -2.19 19.40
N ASP A 810 -7.38 -3.19 19.04
CA ASP A 810 -7.80 -3.39 17.66
C ASP A 810 -8.80 -2.28 17.25
N PRO A 811 -8.47 -1.37 16.33
CA PRO A 811 -9.37 -0.29 15.95
C PRO A 811 -10.66 -0.78 15.27
N ARG A 812 -10.69 -2.04 14.80
CA ARG A 812 -11.90 -2.67 14.24
C ARG A 812 -12.77 -3.33 15.30
N ASN A 813 -12.18 -3.71 16.42
CA ASN A 813 -12.87 -4.28 17.58
C ASN A 813 -12.34 -3.72 18.90
N PRO A 814 -12.41 -2.40 19.11
CA PRO A 814 -11.74 -1.73 20.23
C PRO A 814 -12.25 -2.17 21.61
N TYR A 815 -13.39 -2.85 21.68
CA TYR A 815 -14.01 -3.31 22.92
C TYR A 815 -13.95 -4.82 23.12
N GLY A 816 -13.25 -5.54 22.25
CA GLY A 816 -13.07 -6.98 22.37
C GLY A 816 -14.39 -7.75 22.31
N ILE A 817 -15.32 -7.34 21.48
CA ILE A 817 -16.59 -8.03 21.30
C ILE A 817 -16.33 -9.34 20.58
N THR A 818 -16.66 -10.46 21.21
CA THR A 818 -16.33 -11.80 20.70
C THR A 818 -17.49 -12.52 20.03
N SER A 819 -18.72 -12.13 20.31
CA SER A 819 -19.93 -12.65 19.63
C SER A 819 -21.14 -11.82 20.02
N VAL A 820 -21.66 -10.99 19.13
CA VAL A 820 -22.99 -10.41 19.28
C VAL A 820 -23.73 -10.71 18.01
N ASP A 821 -24.85 -11.42 18.13
CA ASP A 821 -25.82 -11.47 17.06
C ASP A 821 -26.50 -10.10 16.97
N VAL A 822 -25.79 -9.16 16.35
CA VAL A 822 -26.23 -7.77 16.17
C VAL A 822 -27.43 -7.72 15.22
N SER A 823 -27.63 -8.79 14.42
CA SER A 823 -28.81 -8.95 13.57
C SER A 823 -30.08 -9.03 14.39
N THR A 824 -30.03 -9.53 15.61
CA THR A 824 -31.19 -9.66 16.49
C THR A 824 -31.52 -8.36 17.23
N ILE A 825 -30.59 -7.43 17.36
CA ILE A 825 -30.82 -6.17 18.07
C ILE A 825 -31.73 -5.24 17.26
N GLY A 826 -31.67 -5.28 15.92
CA GLY A 826 -32.49 -4.42 15.05
C GLY A 826 -33.85 -4.98 14.68
N GLU A 827 -33.98 -6.29 14.53
CA GLU A 827 -35.16 -6.92 13.96
C GLU A 827 -36.18 -7.44 14.99
N SER A 828 -35.73 -7.86 16.15
CA SER A 828 -36.62 -8.61 17.06
C SER A 828 -37.41 -7.75 18.02
N GLN A 829 -37.13 -6.46 18.15
CA GLN A 829 -37.72 -5.74 19.25
C GLN A 829 -38.66 -4.59 18.87
N GLY A 830 -38.77 -4.15 17.63
CA GLY A 830 -39.55 -2.92 17.39
C GLY A 830 -39.14 -1.82 18.40
N VAL A 831 -38.03 -2.01 19.03
CA VAL A 831 -37.47 -1.07 19.98
C VAL A 831 -37.06 0.11 19.14
N VAL A 832 -37.87 1.10 19.21
CA VAL A 832 -37.43 2.47 19.09
C VAL A 832 -36.35 2.64 20.12
N PHE A 833 -35.13 2.24 19.81
CA PHE A 833 -33.99 2.68 20.58
C PHE A 833 -34.08 4.20 20.56
N GLY A 834 -34.16 4.78 21.72
CA GLY A 834 -34.08 6.22 21.83
C GLY A 834 -32.82 6.64 21.07
N MET A 835 -32.90 7.73 20.36
CA MET A 835 -31.84 8.31 19.52
C MET A 835 -30.43 8.29 20.10
N THR A 836 -30.34 8.22 21.40
CA THR A 836 -29.10 8.15 22.15
C THR A 836 -28.33 6.85 21.93
N ASP A 837 -29.00 5.78 21.50
CA ASP A 837 -28.44 4.47 21.79
C ASP A 837 -27.62 3.92 20.63
N VAL A 838 -28.00 4.17 19.41
CA VAL A 838 -27.26 3.65 18.25
C VAL A 838 -26.28 4.67 17.67
N GLY A 839 -26.56 5.95 17.84
CA GLY A 839 -25.58 6.99 17.60
C GLY A 839 -24.33 6.85 18.46
N MET A 840 -24.46 6.13 19.55
CA MET A 840 -23.37 5.77 20.42
C MET A 840 -22.62 4.51 19.99
N ILE A 841 -23.27 3.58 19.29
CA ILE A 841 -22.63 2.37 18.75
C ILE A 841 -21.52 2.74 17.77
N TYR A 842 -21.75 3.72 16.92
CA TYR A 842 -20.77 4.12 15.92
C TYR A 842 -19.80 5.20 16.36
N ARG A 843 -20.14 6.00 17.35
CA ARG A 843 -19.20 6.98 17.90
C ARG A 843 -18.00 6.32 18.54
N SER A 844 -18.20 5.18 19.02
CA SER A 844 -17.29 4.18 19.47
C SER A 844 -18.15 3.05 19.99
N LEU A 845 -17.87 1.83 19.66
CA LEU A 845 -18.33 0.72 20.44
C LEU A 845 -18.17 1.01 21.97
N GLY A 846 -17.30 1.95 22.38
CA GLY A 846 -17.14 2.46 23.72
C GLY A 846 -18.29 3.21 24.32
N SER A 847 -19.08 3.84 23.54
CA SER A 847 -20.25 4.47 24.09
C SER A 847 -21.45 3.53 24.25
N ILE A 848 -21.48 2.43 23.53
CA ILE A 848 -22.45 1.32 23.82
C ILE A 848 -22.18 0.74 25.19
N CYS A 849 -20.91 0.67 25.55
CA CYS A 849 -20.45 0.09 26.77
C CYS A 849 -20.43 1.09 27.93
N ASN A 850 -20.81 2.35 27.70
CA ASN A 850 -20.92 3.35 28.76
C ASN A 850 -22.29 3.31 29.49
N VAL A 851 -22.23 3.66 30.75
CA VAL A 851 -23.20 3.45 31.73
C VAL A 851 -24.58 4.05 31.40
N PRO A 852 -25.39 4.34 30.97
CA PRO A 852 -26.76 3.81 31.01
C PRO A 852 -27.09 2.75 29.99
N PHE A 853 -26.21 2.53 29.07
CA PHE A 853 -26.45 1.62 27.96
C PHE A 853 -26.19 0.16 28.30
N ASN A 854 -25.23 -0.11 29.18
CA ASN A 854 -25.00 -1.45 29.72
C ASN A 854 -26.24 -2.07 30.36
N ALA A 855 -27.16 -1.27 30.83
CA ALA A 855 -28.41 -1.78 31.42
C ALA A 855 -29.40 -2.25 30.34
N LEU A 856 -29.27 -1.79 29.09
CA LEU A 856 -30.15 -2.12 27.98
C LEU A 856 -29.60 -3.26 27.09
N VAL A 857 -28.29 -3.31 26.89
CA VAL A 857 -27.63 -4.25 25.97
C VAL A 857 -27.02 -5.45 26.72
N GLY A 858 -26.91 -5.35 28.05
CA GLY A 858 -26.47 -6.46 28.92
C GLY A 858 -25.09 -7.00 28.57
N PRO A 859 -24.95 -8.32 28.41
CA PRO A 859 -23.65 -8.97 28.25
C PRO A 859 -22.92 -8.70 26.93
N ALA A 860 -23.47 -7.89 26.04
CA ALA A 860 -22.84 -7.54 24.77
C ALA A 860 -21.60 -6.65 24.93
N CYS A 861 -21.47 -5.99 26.06
CA CYS A 861 -20.34 -5.10 26.35
C CYS A 861 -19.65 -5.53 27.64
N PRO A 862 -18.71 -6.44 27.57
CA PRO A 862 -18.01 -6.90 28.78
C PRO A 862 -17.11 -5.82 29.39
N ASN A 863 -16.75 -4.79 28.66
CA ASN A 863 -15.80 -3.76 29.07
C ASN A 863 -16.34 -2.34 28.81
N THR A 864 -15.99 -1.40 29.69
CA THR A 864 -16.38 0.02 29.61
C THR A 864 -15.30 0.94 29.01
N GLY A 865 -14.21 0.38 28.47
CA GLY A 865 -13.08 1.09 27.87
C GLY A 865 -12.49 0.26 26.73
N PHE A 866 -11.51 0.81 26.02
CA PHE A 866 -10.79 0.04 25.01
C PHE A 866 -10.13 -1.18 25.62
N VAL A 867 -10.29 -2.32 24.98
CA VAL A 867 -9.62 -3.57 25.37
C VAL A 867 -8.23 -3.55 24.79
N ILE A 868 -7.28 -3.18 25.62
CA ILE A 868 -5.86 -3.26 25.27
C ILE A 868 -5.50 -4.75 25.24
N GLN A 869 -4.96 -5.18 24.13
CA GLN A 869 -4.46 -6.52 23.89
C GLN A 869 -2.94 -6.50 23.97
N ASP A 870 -2.38 -7.48 24.63
CA ASP A 870 -0.95 -7.77 24.52
C ASP A 870 -0.71 -8.46 23.17
N LEU A 871 0.04 -7.79 22.30
CA LEU A 871 0.39 -8.28 20.97
C LEU A 871 1.75 -8.99 20.94
N SER A 872 2.39 -9.19 22.09
CA SER A 872 3.67 -9.91 22.20
C SER A 872 3.55 -11.32 21.61
N GLY A 873 4.50 -11.71 20.79
CA GLY A 873 4.50 -13.00 20.09
C GLY A 873 3.55 -13.08 18.88
N ARG A 874 2.85 -11.98 18.52
CA ARG A 874 2.05 -11.93 17.29
C ARG A 874 2.95 -11.79 16.06
N LYS A 875 2.51 -12.38 14.94
CA LYS A 875 3.23 -12.35 13.68
C LYS A 875 3.04 -11.01 12.95
N LEU A 876 4.04 -10.64 12.16
CA LEU A 876 3.92 -9.49 11.25
C LEU A 876 2.90 -9.77 10.13
N PRO A 877 2.15 -8.76 9.69
CA PRO A 877 1.19 -8.90 8.60
C PRO A 877 1.87 -9.24 7.26
N GLY A 878 1.20 -10.07 6.46
CA GLY A 878 1.67 -10.41 5.12
C GLY A 878 2.94 -11.25 5.08
N VAL A 879 3.39 -11.84 6.19
CA VAL A 879 4.61 -12.65 6.28
C VAL A 879 4.24 -14.12 6.42
N PRO A 880 4.30 -14.94 5.36
CA PRO A 880 4.16 -16.37 5.47
C PRO A 880 5.39 -16.99 6.13
N ASP A 881 5.19 -18.03 6.94
CA ASP A 881 6.32 -18.75 7.56
C ASP A 881 7.16 -19.48 6.50
N ILE A 882 6.53 -20.00 5.46
CA ILE A 882 7.19 -20.77 4.41
C ILE A 882 6.80 -20.24 3.03
N SER A 883 7.81 -20.01 2.20
CA SER A 883 7.62 -19.74 0.78
C SER A 883 8.71 -20.43 -0.02
N PHE A 884 8.36 -21.06 -1.15
CA PHE A 884 9.37 -21.65 -2.05
C PHE A 884 8.87 -21.72 -3.48
N SER A 885 9.82 -21.82 -4.41
CA SER A 885 9.59 -22.20 -5.78
C SER A 885 10.56 -23.30 -6.23
N MET A 886 10.11 -24.14 -7.13
CA MET A 886 10.90 -25.21 -7.75
C MET A 886 10.70 -25.14 -9.25
N GLY A 887 11.79 -25.08 -10.00
CA GLY A 887 11.79 -25.13 -11.45
C GLY A 887 12.49 -26.39 -11.95
N ALA A 888 11.92 -26.99 -12.97
CA ALA A 888 12.52 -28.08 -13.73
C ALA A 888 12.56 -27.69 -15.20
N GLU A 889 13.75 -27.70 -15.79
CA GLU A 889 14.01 -27.36 -17.17
C GLU A 889 14.72 -28.52 -17.86
N VAL A 890 14.23 -28.91 -19.02
CA VAL A 890 14.75 -30.06 -19.77
C VAL A 890 14.85 -29.72 -21.26
N ASP A 891 15.99 -29.97 -21.84
CA ASP A 891 16.20 -29.92 -23.30
C ASP A 891 15.55 -31.14 -23.95
N VAL A 892 14.36 -30.94 -24.50
CA VAL A 892 13.58 -32.01 -25.14
C VAL A 892 14.18 -32.39 -26.51
N MET A 893 14.78 -31.43 -27.16
CA MET A 893 15.50 -31.59 -28.43
C MET A 893 16.73 -30.70 -28.42
N ASN A 894 17.90 -31.27 -28.74
CA ASN A 894 19.13 -30.55 -28.95
C ASN A 894 19.89 -31.18 -30.10
N ASN A 895 19.75 -30.64 -31.30
CA ASN A 895 20.32 -31.22 -32.52
C ASN A 895 20.49 -30.15 -33.63
N GLU A 896 20.88 -30.58 -34.84
CA GLU A 896 21.08 -29.68 -36.00
C GLU A 896 19.86 -28.82 -36.42
N ASN A 897 18.66 -29.14 -35.91
CA ASN A 897 17.46 -28.36 -36.18
C ASN A 897 17.16 -27.33 -35.09
N GLY A 898 17.98 -27.26 -34.05
CA GLY A 898 17.87 -26.32 -32.95
C GLY A 898 17.71 -26.99 -31.60
N LEU A 899 17.45 -26.15 -30.61
CA LEU A 899 17.21 -26.47 -29.19
C LEU A 899 15.74 -26.27 -28.87
N ILE A 900 15.09 -27.25 -28.26
CA ILE A 900 13.78 -27.11 -27.63
C ILE A 900 13.96 -27.40 -26.15
N THR A 901 13.66 -26.40 -25.31
CA THR A 901 13.69 -26.51 -23.87
C THR A 901 12.27 -26.38 -23.31
N ALA A 902 11.90 -27.29 -22.42
CA ALA A 902 10.63 -27.23 -21.68
C ALA A 902 10.90 -26.95 -20.20
N ARG A 903 10.17 -26.02 -19.63
CA ARG A 903 10.28 -25.62 -18.25
C ARG A 903 8.93 -25.74 -17.53
N LEU A 904 8.96 -26.16 -16.25
CA LEU A 904 7.84 -26.18 -15.32
C LEU A 904 8.29 -25.54 -14.02
N ASP A 905 7.56 -24.54 -13.57
CA ASP A 905 7.73 -23.93 -12.25
C ASP A 905 6.55 -24.26 -11.37
N TYR A 906 6.83 -24.65 -10.12
CA TYR A 906 5.85 -24.82 -9.05
C TYR A 906 6.15 -23.83 -7.93
N ILE A 907 5.18 -23.02 -7.59
CA ILE A 907 5.27 -21.99 -6.59
C ILE A 907 4.34 -22.31 -5.42
N TYR A 908 4.83 -22.18 -4.18
CA TYR A 908 4.06 -22.34 -2.95
C TYR A 908 4.29 -21.19 -1.99
N ARG A 909 3.22 -20.74 -1.36
CA ARG A 909 3.26 -19.75 -0.29
C ARG A 909 2.34 -20.18 0.84
N GLY A 910 2.84 -20.18 2.09
CA GLY A 910 2.08 -20.48 3.30
C GLY A 910 1.09 -19.40 3.68
N ASP A 911 0.27 -19.69 4.66
CA ASP A 911 -0.71 -18.79 5.25
C ASP A 911 -0.07 -17.58 5.94
N PHE A 912 -0.81 -16.46 6.00
CA PHE A 912 -0.36 -15.24 6.66
C PHE A 912 -1.55 -14.41 7.17
N TYR A 913 -1.29 -13.57 8.16
CA TYR A 913 -2.29 -12.63 8.71
C TYR A 913 -2.25 -11.27 7.98
N LEU A 914 -3.39 -10.59 7.91
CA LEU A 914 -3.52 -9.27 7.29
C LEU A 914 -3.17 -8.11 8.22
N THR A 915 -3.29 -8.28 9.53
CA THR A 915 -2.96 -7.24 10.53
C THR A 915 -2.11 -7.80 11.67
N VAL A 916 -1.52 -6.90 12.46
CA VAL A 916 -0.73 -7.26 13.66
C VAL A 916 -1.58 -7.89 14.76
N PHE A 917 -2.92 -7.79 14.67
CA PHE A 917 -3.83 -8.37 15.67
C PHE A 917 -4.00 -9.87 15.51
N ASN A 918 -3.58 -10.44 14.38
CA ASN A 918 -3.63 -11.87 14.06
C ASN A 918 -4.98 -12.52 14.40
N ASN A 919 -6.07 -11.83 14.08
CA ASN A 919 -7.39 -12.39 14.29
C ASN A 919 -7.64 -13.55 13.31
N SER A 920 -8.39 -14.58 13.73
CA SER A 920 -8.64 -15.75 12.87
C SER A 920 -9.36 -15.41 11.56
N HIS A 921 -10.20 -14.39 11.55
CA HIS A 921 -10.89 -13.90 10.35
C HIS A 921 -10.02 -13.03 9.41
N GLU A 922 -8.75 -12.83 9.77
CA GLU A 922 -7.75 -12.10 8.97
C GLU A 922 -6.69 -13.03 8.39
N LEU A 923 -6.85 -14.35 8.57
CA LEU A 923 -5.94 -15.34 8.03
C LEU A 923 -6.23 -15.57 6.55
N VAL A 924 -5.24 -15.32 5.71
CA VAL A 924 -5.24 -15.71 4.29
C VAL A 924 -4.65 -17.10 4.20
N ASP A 925 -5.37 -18.01 3.56
CA ASP A 925 -4.94 -19.41 3.38
C ASP A 925 -3.72 -19.53 2.47
N GLU A 926 -2.99 -20.61 2.62
CA GLU A 926 -1.88 -21.00 1.76
C GLU A 926 -2.33 -21.20 0.31
N PHE A 927 -1.43 -20.93 -0.62
CA PHE A 927 -1.69 -21.16 -2.03
C PHE A 927 -0.49 -21.76 -2.78
N ASP A 928 -0.78 -22.40 -3.88
CA ASP A 928 0.20 -22.88 -4.84
C ASP A 928 -0.30 -22.71 -6.27
N PHE A 929 0.60 -22.61 -7.23
CA PHE A 929 0.29 -22.60 -8.66
C PHE A 929 1.48 -23.04 -9.51
N MET A 930 1.24 -23.27 -10.80
CA MET A 930 2.28 -23.71 -11.74
C MET A 930 2.29 -22.87 -13.00
N ASN A 931 3.52 -22.72 -13.55
CA ASN A 931 3.78 -22.10 -14.84
C ASN A 931 4.49 -23.11 -15.76
N VAL A 932 4.23 -23.01 -17.05
CA VAL A 932 4.88 -23.83 -18.08
C VAL A 932 5.37 -22.95 -19.21
N ASP A 933 6.62 -23.13 -19.61
CA ASP A 933 7.27 -22.45 -20.72
C ASP A 933 7.91 -23.48 -21.65
N ILE A 934 7.85 -23.26 -22.98
CA ILE A 934 8.51 -24.09 -24.00
C ILE A 934 9.21 -23.15 -24.97
N THR A 935 10.52 -23.19 -24.98
CA THR A 935 11.35 -22.31 -25.81
C THR A 935 12.01 -23.12 -26.93
N TYR A 936 11.97 -22.60 -28.14
CA TYR A 936 12.73 -23.07 -29.29
C TYR A 936 13.79 -22.05 -29.68
N GLU A 937 15.03 -22.49 -29.84
CA GLU A 937 16.13 -21.71 -30.37
C GLU A 937 16.68 -22.33 -31.65
N SER A 938 16.85 -21.50 -32.70
CA SER A 938 17.42 -21.95 -33.96
C SER A 938 18.92 -22.25 -33.85
N PRO A 939 19.48 -23.15 -34.71
CA PRO A 939 20.89 -23.54 -34.65
C PRO A 939 21.89 -22.39 -34.85
N ASP A 940 21.46 -21.32 -35.48
CA ASP A 940 22.28 -20.10 -35.70
C ASP A 940 22.09 -19.05 -34.62
N GLY A 941 21.27 -19.32 -33.57
CA GLY A 941 20.97 -18.40 -32.49
C GLY A 941 20.13 -17.20 -32.90
N LYS A 942 19.68 -17.15 -34.16
CA LYS A 942 18.98 -15.96 -34.68
C LYS A 942 17.50 -15.91 -34.33
N TRP A 943 16.85 -17.05 -34.23
CA TRP A 943 15.43 -17.15 -33.90
C TRP A 943 15.24 -17.79 -32.55
N MET A 944 14.43 -17.13 -31.71
CA MET A 944 13.91 -17.72 -30.48
C MET A 944 12.38 -17.62 -30.52
N VAL A 945 11.69 -18.70 -30.18
CA VAL A 945 10.24 -18.77 -30.08
C VAL A 945 9.90 -19.34 -28.71
N ASP A 946 9.11 -18.64 -27.95
CA ASP A 946 8.71 -19.03 -26.62
C ASP A 946 7.19 -19.13 -26.54
N LEU A 947 6.70 -20.25 -25.96
CA LEU A 947 5.31 -20.52 -25.66
C LEU A 947 5.17 -20.64 -24.15
N TYR A 948 4.31 -19.85 -23.53
CA TYR A 948 4.12 -19.88 -22.09
C TYR A 948 2.64 -19.96 -21.69
N VAL A 949 2.39 -20.58 -20.54
CA VAL A 949 1.13 -20.55 -19.82
C VAL A 949 1.42 -20.43 -18.34
N HIS A 950 1.01 -19.32 -17.75
CA HIS A 950 1.14 -19.03 -16.33
C HIS A 950 -0.18 -19.33 -15.60
N ASN A 951 -0.09 -19.72 -14.31
CA ASN A 951 -1.23 -20.16 -13.51
C ASN A 951 -2.10 -21.20 -14.25
N ILE A 952 -1.45 -22.27 -14.71
CA ILE A 952 -2.06 -23.27 -15.63
C ILE A 952 -3.31 -23.96 -15.03
N GLU A 953 -3.48 -23.90 -13.71
CA GLU A 953 -4.64 -24.46 -13.01
C GLU A 953 -5.80 -23.46 -12.90
N ASP A 954 -5.60 -22.22 -13.36
CA ASP A 954 -6.55 -21.09 -13.29
C ASP A 954 -7.09 -20.89 -11.87
N LYS A 955 -6.18 -20.89 -10.90
CA LYS A 955 -6.52 -20.69 -9.47
C LYS A 955 -6.77 -19.23 -9.15
N ASP A 956 -7.81 -18.98 -8.39
CA ASP A 956 -8.06 -17.69 -7.76
C ASP A 956 -7.13 -17.53 -6.55
N ILE A 957 -6.16 -16.64 -6.63
CA ILE A 957 -5.11 -16.49 -5.63
C ILE A 957 -5.20 -15.11 -4.97
N ILE A 958 -5.39 -15.11 -3.65
CA ILE A 958 -5.38 -13.89 -2.82
C ILE A 958 -3.94 -13.64 -2.39
N THR A 959 -3.37 -12.51 -2.82
CA THR A 959 -1.99 -12.12 -2.49
C THR A 959 -1.90 -11.18 -1.29
N GLY A 960 -3.02 -10.62 -0.87
CA GLY A 960 -3.14 -9.70 0.26
C GLY A 960 -4.50 -9.03 0.30
N ALA A 961 -4.68 -8.08 1.20
CA ALA A 961 -5.89 -7.26 1.24
C ALA A 961 -5.60 -5.89 1.86
N PHE A 962 -6.41 -4.91 1.46
CA PHE A 962 -6.60 -3.69 2.23
C PHE A 962 -7.68 -3.95 3.28
N VAL A 963 -7.34 -3.74 4.53
CA VAL A 963 -8.24 -3.96 5.68
C VAL A 963 -8.94 -2.66 6.02
N GLY A 964 -10.23 -2.58 5.71
CA GLY A 964 -11.04 -1.39 5.98
C GLY A 964 -11.25 -1.15 7.48
N ALA A 965 -11.20 0.12 7.88
CA ALA A 965 -11.60 0.51 9.23
C ALA A 965 -13.11 0.34 9.45
N LEU A 966 -13.56 0.34 10.71
CA LEU A 966 -15.00 0.31 11.02
C LEU A 966 -15.76 1.48 10.37
N ALA A 967 -15.12 2.65 10.25
CA ALA A 967 -15.71 3.77 9.55
C ALA A 967 -15.98 3.50 8.07
N ASN A 968 -15.25 2.56 7.46
CA ASN A 968 -15.45 2.08 6.10
C ASN A 968 -16.29 0.79 6.05
N GLY A 969 -16.89 0.40 7.17
CA GLY A 969 -17.66 -0.82 7.30
C GLY A 969 -16.86 -2.07 7.62
N GLY A 970 -15.55 -1.97 7.82
CA GLY A 970 -14.68 -3.07 8.31
C GLY A 970 -14.48 -4.24 7.35
N GLY A 971 -14.79 -4.09 6.07
CA GLY A 971 -14.58 -5.12 5.06
C GLY A 971 -13.13 -5.23 4.58
N TYR A 972 -12.86 -6.23 3.75
CA TYR A 972 -11.55 -6.46 3.13
C TYR A 972 -11.64 -6.25 1.62
N ASN A 973 -10.75 -5.43 1.08
CA ASN A 973 -10.56 -5.32 -0.37
C ASN A 973 -9.38 -6.20 -0.76
N LEU A 974 -9.67 -7.33 -1.42
CA LEU A 974 -8.70 -8.37 -1.72
C LEU A 974 -7.82 -7.99 -2.91
N PHE A 975 -6.54 -8.28 -2.82
CA PHE A 975 -5.60 -8.20 -3.93
C PHE A 975 -5.47 -9.59 -4.55
N MET A 976 -5.76 -9.70 -5.84
CA MET A 976 -5.76 -10.96 -6.56
C MET A 976 -4.55 -11.04 -7.51
N GLN A 977 -4.04 -12.24 -7.70
CA GLN A 977 -3.13 -12.54 -8.81
C GLN A 977 -3.90 -12.57 -10.13
N GLU A 978 -3.21 -12.32 -11.23
CA GLU A 978 -3.80 -12.49 -12.57
C GLU A 978 -4.27 -13.95 -12.77
N PRO A 979 -5.42 -14.16 -13.45
CA PRO A 979 -5.90 -15.50 -13.80
C PRO A 979 -4.92 -16.20 -14.77
N MET A 980 -5.24 -17.42 -15.17
CA MET A 980 -4.47 -18.11 -16.21
C MET A 980 -4.28 -17.21 -17.43
N ASN A 981 -3.05 -17.06 -17.85
CA ASN A 981 -2.69 -16.32 -19.05
C ASN A 981 -1.62 -17.05 -19.85
N GLY A 982 -1.61 -16.84 -21.15
CA GLY A 982 -0.66 -17.49 -22.03
C GLY A 982 -0.40 -16.75 -23.32
N GLY A 983 0.70 -17.08 -23.97
CA GLY A 983 1.09 -16.42 -25.21
C GLY A 983 2.22 -17.12 -25.96
N ILE A 984 2.56 -16.53 -27.09
CA ILE A 984 3.71 -16.87 -27.92
C ILE A 984 4.56 -15.64 -28.16
N SER A 985 5.86 -15.73 -27.95
CA SER A 985 6.80 -14.70 -28.37
C SER A 985 7.73 -15.20 -29.44
N ILE A 986 8.14 -14.30 -30.33
CA ILE A 986 9.08 -14.56 -31.42
C ILE A 986 10.14 -13.47 -31.38
N GLN A 987 11.39 -13.87 -31.23
CA GLN A 987 12.55 -12.96 -31.25
C GLN A 987 13.43 -13.27 -32.43
N TYR A 988 13.97 -12.21 -33.02
CA TYR A 988 15.00 -12.29 -34.05
C TYR A 988 16.22 -11.48 -33.65
N ASN A 989 17.39 -12.11 -33.65
CA ASN A 989 18.69 -11.49 -33.40
C ASN A 989 19.39 -11.26 -34.74
N PHE A 990 19.78 -10.00 -35.00
CA PHE A 990 20.33 -9.56 -36.28
C PHE A 990 21.82 -9.84 -36.44
#